data_b6bc24360a2a59220323e0721b41f379
#
_entry.id   b6bc24360a2a59220323e0721b41f379
#
_cell.length_a   1.000
_cell.length_b   1.000
_cell.length_c   1.000
_cell.angle_alpha   90.00
_cell.angle_beta   90.00
_cell.angle_gamma   90.00
#
_symmetry.space_group_name_H-M   'P 1'
#
loop_
_entity.id
_entity.type
_entity.pdbx_description
1 polymer ?
#
loop_
_entity_poly.entity_id
_entity_poly.type
_entity_poly.pdbx_seq_one_letter_code
_entity_poly.pdbx_strand_id
1 'polypeptide(L)'
;MNNGRVRKSPNTLIRAYKKKNRERNIILQCIVVSVVVVSLVIISLIHGKFQADKLKNQYQDGKTISTFIEEGTDTIKRQLQDLSYVNSVGEEKESGRLMNGRYSYSKCVVLDETAYEDMVKPTFVHFYGNYPEQTDEIMMSKKTLDYLGISSPKIGMKITLDFYWNDIFTTKMTGKQEFVLSGYYDSYNNELSDSSIAYISKNRIKQAGISQYPCRLCVDVKDWGLSGRQVENRLKNDINLNDKQRIISYDSAEYRAIEGTVGNYLLAYMFVLAVFFCLFLVIYNVVYISLGSDIKQYGLLRTIGATNRQIKKLVCMQIGDIYLKSCLCGVIISIVLQYCVLNNVVKNLYLGEYKANSQLKLFNLSAYIVVLVLVAITLFGATLLAVYKLTMITPIEAAKYEEVVGEQQSDYQFGKMFIIKRTGIIFGMAFRNILRYKKKFMFIIIFLAFGCEIGLLGIVVTKGTNQMNRLQKNPDFTIEVPMDTVTYLVENGKDEVELITDDNIVDIKNTLTSYTENLKIVQGFLPIIKNAAETDSLKIVEHDSLPVMQTLDDKSMKKLVKYVEENNIPVDQKTFNEKGGVLILHENLIPQTYEDIETECIGKIIELYDLVPVGTAMQEMSTVKLRNCGYINISQSDCPTLDLSWRGNDKVYLIVSDKTFSKLKDVLTVRNLEVQINVKANKEAICKQKLKAWVQEANLKFQSTTGNENQLLYVIKCNSDEIAKQSLYIRTSQIIMYTISGILIFMGLLNYFSTTSTNIIIRQREFSIMRSIGMTQGMLRKMLIYEGIIYVGGVLGLLLIIGSIIMGIVVYILKQNIEYFVFQYPFEGLLCIICIMSFLCVIIPNIFLHKMERNSLIERIKKER
;
A
#
# COMPACT_ATOMS: atom_id res chain seq x y z
N MET A 1 -45.12 59.32 -21.12
CA MET A 1 -43.65 59.10 -21.21
C MET A 1 -43.33 57.71 -20.82
N ASN A 2 -43.07 56.80 -21.82
CA ASN A 2 -42.88 55.40 -21.67
C ASN A 2 -41.47 55.06 -21.23
N ASN A 3 -41.29 54.64 -19.99
CA ASN A 3 -40.04 54.18 -19.46
C ASN A 3 -39.75 52.72 -19.94
N GLY A 4 -39.29 52.61 -21.16
CA GLY A 4 -38.77 51.34 -21.70
C GLY A 4 -37.44 50.96 -21.03
N ARG A 5 -37.51 50.35 -19.84
CA ARG A 5 -36.36 49.61 -19.25
C ARG A 5 -36.07 48.39 -20.09
N VAL A 6 -35.17 48.52 -21.07
CA VAL A 6 -34.58 47.36 -21.73
C VAL A 6 -33.79 46.56 -20.67
N ARG A 7 -34.43 45.63 -20.03
CA ARG A 7 -33.78 44.53 -19.26
C ARG A 7 -33.01 43.66 -20.24
N LYS A 8 -31.81 44.05 -20.66
CA LYS A 8 -30.91 43.10 -21.32
C LYS A 8 -30.63 42.00 -20.33
N SER A 9 -31.10 40.78 -20.68
CA SER A 9 -30.98 39.63 -19.82
C SER A 9 -29.48 39.38 -19.50
N PRO A 10 -29.12 38.92 -18.32
CA PRO A 10 -27.73 38.59 -17.96
C PRO A 10 -27.04 37.71 -18.99
N ASN A 11 -27.81 36.89 -19.70
CA ASN A 11 -27.31 35.98 -20.72
C ASN A 11 -26.76 36.67 -21.98
N THR A 12 -27.28 37.86 -22.37
CA THR A 12 -26.78 38.63 -23.52
C THR A 12 -25.42 39.24 -23.21
N LEU A 13 -25.22 39.74 -22.00
CA LEU A 13 -23.93 40.21 -21.51
C LEU A 13 -22.90 39.10 -21.45
N ILE A 14 -23.24 37.93 -20.92
CA ILE A 14 -22.35 36.77 -20.85
C ILE A 14 -21.92 36.34 -22.26
N ARG A 15 -22.84 36.31 -23.23
CA ARG A 15 -22.50 35.96 -24.63
C ARG A 15 -21.55 36.99 -25.27
N ALA A 16 -21.72 38.28 -25.02
CA ALA A 16 -20.81 39.31 -25.52
C ALA A 16 -19.40 39.16 -24.92
N TYR A 17 -19.32 38.94 -23.63
CA TYR A 17 -18.05 38.68 -22.93
C TYR A 17 -17.36 37.40 -23.42
N LYS A 18 -18.10 36.32 -23.64
CA LYS A 18 -17.57 35.09 -24.21
C LYS A 18 -16.94 35.28 -25.59
N LYS A 19 -17.60 36.10 -26.44
CA LYS A 19 -17.10 36.37 -27.80
C LYS A 19 -15.82 37.20 -27.77
N LYS A 20 -15.77 38.22 -26.88
CA LYS A 20 -14.60 39.09 -26.73
C LYS A 20 -13.37 38.34 -26.16
N ASN A 21 -13.57 37.46 -25.18
CA ASN A 21 -12.49 36.75 -24.47
C ASN A 21 -12.35 35.26 -24.88
N ARG A 22 -12.70 34.93 -26.13
CA ARG A 22 -12.79 33.54 -26.59
C ARG A 22 -11.49 32.75 -26.41
N GLU A 23 -10.35 33.31 -26.79
CA GLU A 23 -9.05 32.63 -26.72
C GLU A 23 -8.67 32.29 -25.27
N ARG A 24 -8.84 33.25 -24.37
CA ARG A 24 -8.58 33.12 -22.94
C ARG A 24 -9.49 32.08 -22.29
N ASN A 25 -10.80 32.08 -22.63
CA ASN A 25 -11.74 31.13 -22.09
C ASN A 25 -11.46 29.70 -22.57
N ILE A 26 -10.94 29.51 -23.81
CA ILE A 26 -10.51 28.21 -24.30
C ILE A 26 -9.30 27.70 -23.50
N ILE A 27 -8.32 28.56 -23.24
CA ILE A 27 -7.15 28.17 -22.42
C ILE A 27 -7.62 27.76 -21.01
N LEU A 28 -8.50 28.56 -20.39
CA LEU A 28 -9.04 28.23 -19.08
C LEU A 28 -9.82 26.89 -19.10
N GLN A 29 -10.64 26.66 -20.14
CA GLN A 29 -11.34 25.38 -20.32
C GLN A 29 -10.37 24.21 -20.44
N CYS A 30 -9.35 24.33 -21.31
CA CYS A 30 -8.33 23.26 -21.47
C CYS A 30 -7.64 22.93 -20.15
N ILE A 31 -7.34 23.94 -19.32
CA ILE A 31 -6.69 23.72 -18.03
C ILE A 31 -7.64 23.03 -17.06
N VAL A 32 -8.90 23.46 -16.97
CA VAL A 32 -9.89 22.81 -16.10
C VAL A 32 -10.18 21.37 -16.58
N VAL A 33 -10.26 21.14 -17.90
CA VAL A 33 -10.36 19.77 -18.46
C VAL A 33 -9.16 18.92 -18.03
N SER A 34 -7.95 19.43 -18.20
CA SER A 34 -6.72 18.71 -17.79
C SER A 34 -6.72 18.40 -16.30
N VAL A 35 -7.13 19.36 -15.47
CA VAL A 35 -7.24 19.13 -14.01
C VAL A 35 -8.27 18.06 -13.69
N VAL A 36 -9.44 18.07 -14.32
CA VAL A 36 -10.49 17.05 -14.12
C VAL A 36 -9.98 15.69 -14.56
N VAL A 37 -9.42 15.57 -15.77
CA VAL A 37 -8.89 14.30 -16.29
C VAL A 37 -7.81 13.73 -15.37
N VAL A 38 -6.84 14.56 -15.02
CA VAL A 38 -5.72 14.16 -14.14
C VAL A 38 -6.22 13.69 -12.78
N SER A 39 -7.13 14.43 -12.16
CA SER A 39 -7.69 14.07 -10.85
C SER A 39 -8.44 12.74 -10.89
N LEU A 40 -9.26 12.54 -11.94
CA LEU A 40 -10.02 11.30 -12.12
C LEU A 40 -9.11 10.11 -12.43
N VAL A 41 -8.03 10.31 -13.21
CA VAL A 41 -7.02 9.28 -13.50
C VAL A 41 -6.27 8.88 -12.23
N ILE A 42 -5.80 9.85 -11.44
CA ILE A 42 -5.11 9.56 -10.16
C ILE A 42 -6.02 8.75 -9.23
N ILE A 43 -7.26 9.18 -9.04
CA ILE A 43 -8.20 8.46 -8.17
C ILE A 43 -8.52 7.07 -8.70
N SER A 44 -8.68 6.91 -10.04
CA SER A 44 -8.90 5.59 -10.65
C SER A 44 -7.69 4.67 -10.47
N LEU A 45 -6.46 5.18 -10.55
CA LEU A 45 -5.25 4.39 -10.29
C LEU A 45 -5.14 3.96 -8.82
N ILE A 46 -5.39 4.88 -7.88
CA ILE A 46 -5.37 4.58 -6.45
C ILE A 46 -6.46 3.55 -6.11
N HIS A 47 -7.68 3.77 -6.62
CA HIS A 47 -8.79 2.83 -6.41
C HIS A 47 -8.51 1.46 -7.04
N GLY A 48 -7.92 1.44 -8.24
CA GLY A 48 -7.54 0.20 -8.93
C GLY A 48 -6.49 -0.59 -8.15
N LYS A 49 -5.48 0.09 -7.59
CA LYS A 49 -4.49 -0.53 -6.72
C LYS A 49 -5.16 -1.14 -5.48
N PHE A 50 -5.95 -0.33 -4.79
CA PHE A 50 -6.67 -0.78 -3.61
C PHE A 50 -7.52 -2.03 -3.87
N GLN A 51 -8.29 -2.05 -4.97
CA GLN A 51 -9.10 -3.20 -5.34
C GLN A 51 -8.25 -4.44 -5.68
N ALA A 52 -7.12 -4.24 -6.34
CA ALA A 52 -6.22 -5.34 -6.67
C ALA A 52 -5.56 -5.93 -5.42
N ASP A 53 -5.08 -5.08 -4.49
CA ASP A 53 -4.48 -5.52 -3.23
C ASP A 53 -5.53 -6.22 -2.34
N LYS A 54 -6.76 -5.69 -2.26
CA LYS A 54 -7.88 -6.34 -1.56
C LYS A 54 -8.16 -7.74 -2.11
N LEU A 55 -8.33 -7.87 -3.44
CA LEU A 55 -8.55 -9.16 -4.09
C LEU A 55 -7.41 -10.14 -3.84
N LYS A 56 -6.16 -9.67 -3.94
CA LYS A 56 -4.99 -10.49 -3.68
C LYS A 56 -4.97 -11.03 -2.25
N ASN A 57 -5.24 -10.17 -1.27
CA ASN A 57 -5.32 -10.57 0.13
C ASN A 57 -6.45 -11.61 0.35
N GLN A 58 -7.63 -11.40 -0.25
CA GLN A 58 -8.73 -12.36 -0.18
C GLN A 58 -8.37 -13.73 -0.79
N TYR A 59 -7.66 -13.74 -1.92
CA TYR A 59 -7.18 -14.97 -2.54
C TYR A 59 -6.15 -15.68 -1.68
N GLN A 60 -5.26 -14.93 -1.01
CA GLN A 60 -4.26 -15.49 -0.10
C GLN A 60 -4.90 -16.07 1.16
N ASP A 61 -5.93 -15.41 1.71
CA ASP A 61 -6.66 -15.89 2.89
C ASP A 61 -7.58 -17.09 2.58
N GLY A 62 -7.96 -17.29 1.31
CA GLY A 62 -8.94 -18.29 0.90
C GLY A 62 -10.36 -18.02 1.38
N LYS A 63 -10.62 -16.82 1.94
CA LYS A 63 -11.94 -16.33 2.39
C LYS A 63 -12.07 -14.83 2.16
N THR A 64 -13.29 -14.36 1.92
CA THR A 64 -13.54 -12.92 1.77
C THR A 64 -13.71 -12.19 3.09
N ILE A 65 -13.87 -12.93 4.18
CA ILE A 65 -14.12 -12.47 5.55
C ILE A 65 -12.91 -12.65 6.44
N SER A 66 -12.88 -11.89 7.53
CA SER A 66 -11.80 -11.92 8.52
C SER A 66 -12.29 -12.11 9.97
N THR A 67 -13.62 -12.21 10.19
CA THR A 67 -14.21 -12.27 11.51
C THR A 67 -14.97 -13.57 11.71
N PHE A 68 -14.71 -14.23 12.84
CA PHE A 68 -15.26 -15.52 13.21
C PHE A 68 -15.75 -15.51 14.65
N ILE A 69 -16.74 -16.33 14.97
CA ILE A 69 -17.13 -16.60 16.35
C ILE A 69 -17.09 -18.10 16.59
N GLU A 70 -16.23 -18.52 17.52
CA GLU A 70 -16.13 -19.91 17.92
C GLU A 70 -17.30 -20.31 18.81
N GLU A 71 -17.68 -21.60 18.74
CA GLU A 71 -18.83 -22.18 19.45
C GLU A 71 -20.11 -21.37 19.25
N GLY A 72 -20.35 -20.91 18.02
CA GLY A 72 -21.51 -20.13 17.64
C GLY A 72 -22.82 -20.90 17.82
N THR A 73 -23.85 -20.19 18.21
CA THR A 73 -25.21 -20.70 18.38
C THR A 73 -26.20 -19.97 17.53
N ASP A 74 -27.39 -20.56 17.28
CA ASP A 74 -28.46 -19.91 16.54
C ASP A 74 -28.90 -18.57 17.17
N THR A 75 -28.73 -18.44 18.49
CA THR A 75 -29.04 -17.21 19.21
C THR A 75 -28.10 -16.09 18.81
N ILE A 76 -26.78 -16.37 18.81
CA ILE A 76 -25.76 -15.40 18.40
C ILE A 76 -25.88 -15.09 16.90
N LYS A 77 -26.16 -16.10 16.08
CA LYS A 77 -26.38 -15.89 14.63
C LYS A 77 -27.49 -14.88 14.38
N ARG A 78 -28.59 -14.95 15.14
CA ARG A 78 -29.70 -13.97 15.04
C ARG A 78 -29.27 -12.59 15.56
N GLN A 79 -28.59 -12.49 16.69
CA GLN A 79 -28.08 -11.21 17.19
C GLN A 79 -27.18 -10.52 16.16
N LEU A 80 -26.28 -11.27 15.50
CA LEU A 80 -25.41 -10.75 14.45
C LEU A 80 -26.20 -10.27 13.23
N GLN A 81 -27.24 -11.00 12.81
CA GLN A 81 -28.08 -10.64 11.67
C GLN A 81 -28.88 -9.36 11.90
N ASP A 82 -29.19 -9.04 13.18
CA ASP A 82 -29.89 -7.81 13.56
C ASP A 82 -28.98 -6.56 13.53
N LEU A 83 -27.64 -6.73 13.48
CA LEU A 83 -26.70 -5.63 13.45
C LEU A 83 -26.63 -4.99 12.04
N SER A 84 -26.82 -3.69 11.95
CA SER A 84 -26.84 -2.94 10.68
C SER A 84 -25.53 -2.95 9.90
N TYR A 85 -24.41 -3.27 10.55
CA TYR A 85 -23.07 -3.33 9.97
C TYR A 85 -22.62 -4.77 9.67
N VAL A 86 -23.43 -5.78 9.90
CA VAL A 86 -23.21 -7.16 9.46
C VAL A 86 -23.98 -7.37 8.15
N ASN A 87 -23.29 -7.87 7.12
CA ASN A 87 -23.88 -8.15 5.81
C ASN A 87 -24.50 -9.54 5.77
N SER A 88 -23.73 -10.55 6.20
CA SER A 88 -24.16 -11.95 6.20
C SER A 88 -23.42 -12.74 7.29
N VAL A 89 -24.03 -13.86 7.70
CA VAL A 89 -23.46 -14.78 8.67
C VAL A 89 -23.61 -16.19 8.14
N GLY A 90 -22.45 -16.86 7.92
CA GLY A 90 -22.37 -18.25 7.48
C GLY A 90 -21.91 -19.18 8.61
N GLU A 91 -22.03 -20.50 8.39
CA GLU A 91 -21.61 -21.53 9.32
C GLU A 91 -20.49 -22.39 8.72
N GLU A 92 -19.44 -22.60 9.50
CA GLU A 92 -18.34 -23.50 9.21
C GLU A 92 -18.20 -24.53 10.31
N LYS A 93 -18.05 -25.82 9.92
CA LYS A 93 -17.86 -26.94 10.85
C LYS A 93 -16.65 -27.75 10.42
N GLU A 94 -15.56 -27.67 11.18
CA GLU A 94 -14.42 -28.55 10.98
C GLU A 94 -14.77 -29.94 11.57
N SER A 95 -14.88 -30.94 10.70
CA SER A 95 -15.47 -32.23 11.08
C SER A 95 -14.47 -33.36 11.10
N GLY A 96 -13.39 -33.28 10.37
CA GLY A 96 -12.41 -34.36 10.30
C GLY A 96 -11.14 -33.98 9.57
N ARG A 97 -10.26 -34.94 9.40
CA ARG A 97 -8.96 -34.80 8.75
C ARG A 97 -8.70 -35.93 7.79
N LEU A 98 -8.02 -35.64 6.69
CA LEU A 98 -7.44 -36.63 5.80
C LEU A 98 -6.01 -36.90 6.21
N MET A 99 -5.68 -38.15 6.41
CA MET A 99 -4.40 -38.61 6.95
C MET A 99 -3.61 -39.40 5.89
N ASN A 100 -2.30 -39.30 5.95
CA ASN A 100 -1.37 -40.21 5.30
C ASN A 100 -0.46 -40.81 6.39
N GLY A 101 -0.79 -42.00 6.84
CA GLY A 101 -0.22 -42.56 8.05
C GLY A 101 -0.64 -41.74 9.29
N ARG A 102 0.32 -41.11 9.95
CA ARG A 102 0.08 -40.27 11.14
C ARG A 102 -0.09 -38.76 10.80
N TYR A 103 0.16 -38.37 9.55
CA TYR A 103 0.14 -36.97 9.14
C TYR A 103 -1.19 -36.55 8.56
N SER A 104 -1.72 -35.42 9.04
CA SER A 104 -2.87 -34.75 8.44
C SER A 104 -2.40 -33.85 7.29
N TYR A 105 -2.91 -34.12 6.07
CA TYR A 105 -2.59 -33.30 4.90
C TYR A 105 -3.75 -32.43 4.45
N SER A 106 -4.94 -32.62 5.01
CA SER A 106 -6.09 -31.78 4.71
C SER A 106 -7.13 -31.85 5.82
N LYS A 107 -7.70 -30.71 6.19
CA LYS A 107 -8.86 -30.60 7.09
C LYS A 107 -10.14 -30.83 6.30
N CYS A 108 -11.11 -31.53 6.88
CA CYS A 108 -12.43 -31.72 6.29
C CYS A 108 -13.43 -30.77 6.92
N VAL A 109 -14.01 -29.92 6.11
CA VAL A 109 -14.90 -28.83 6.54
C VAL A 109 -16.27 -28.96 5.85
N VAL A 110 -17.32 -28.61 6.59
CA VAL A 110 -18.68 -28.44 6.06
C VAL A 110 -19.07 -26.98 6.18
N LEU A 111 -19.52 -26.39 5.09
CA LEU A 111 -20.02 -25.01 5.04
C LEU A 111 -21.54 -24.99 4.81
N ASP A 112 -22.21 -23.99 5.32
CA ASP A 112 -23.56 -23.66 4.86
C ASP A 112 -23.50 -22.91 3.52
N GLU A 113 -24.65 -22.71 2.89
CA GLU A 113 -24.76 -22.07 1.57
C GLU A 113 -24.17 -20.65 1.56
N THR A 114 -24.41 -19.87 2.61
CA THR A 114 -23.87 -18.51 2.77
C THR A 114 -22.35 -18.50 2.90
N ALA A 115 -21.78 -19.36 3.76
CA ALA A 115 -20.34 -19.45 3.90
C ALA A 115 -19.66 -19.92 2.60
N TYR A 116 -20.29 -20.85 1.88
CA TYR A 116 -19.71 -21.36 0.63
C TYR A 116 -19.83 -20.35 -0.51
N GLU A 117 -21.05 -19.89 -0.87
CA GLU A 117 -21.28 -19.08 -2.07
C GLU A 117 -20.73 -17.64 -1.91
N ASP A 118 -20.89 -17.01 -0.74
CA ASP A 118 -20.56 -15.61 -0.53
C ASP A 118 -19.13 -15.41 0.01
N MET A 119 -18.60 -16.37 0.79
CA MET A 119 -17.36 -16.14 1.55
C MET A 119 -16.16 -16.94 1.06
N VAL A 120 -16.33 -18.15 0.53
CA VAL A 120 -15.24 -19.03 0.14
C VAL A 120 -15.09 -19.14 -1.38
N LYS A 121 -16.16 -19.52 -2.08
CA LYS A 121 -16.17 -19.72 -3.54
C LYS A 121 -15.63 -18.52 -4.36
N PRO A 122 -15.87 -17.25 -3.97
CA PRO A 122 -15.29 -16.09 -4.66
C PRO A 122 -13.76 -16.05 -4.66
N THR A 123 -13.11 -16.79 -3.76
CA THR A 123 -11.65 -16.85 -3.66
C THR A 123 -11.02 -17.97 -4.51
N PHE A 124 -11.82 -18.83 -5.14
CA PHE A 124 -11.31 -19.86 -6.04
C PHE A 124 -10.86 -19.25 -7.37
N VAL A 125 -9.72 -19.71 -7.87
CA VAL A 125 -9.18 -19.28 -9.17
C VAL A 125 -9.92 -19.97 -10.29
N HIS A 126 -10.03 -21.29 -10.22
CA HIS A 126 -10.83 -22.12 -11.09
C HIS A 126 -11.63 -23.10 -10.22
N PHE A 127 -12.82 -23.37 -10.64
CA PHE A 127 -13.72 -24.28 -9.97
C PHE A 127 -14.39 -25.21 -11.01
N TYR A 128 -14.40 -26.49 -10.73
CA TYR A 128 -14.98 -27.54 -11.57
C TYR A 128 -15.85 -28.45 -10.73
N GLY A 129 -17.06 -28.73 -11.19
CA GLY A 129 -18.01 -29.62 -10.49
C GLY A 129 -18.95 -28.85 -9.54
N ASN A 130 -19.38 -29.52 -8.48
CA ASN A 130 -20.32 -28.99 -7.51
C ASN A 130 -19.84 -29.19 -6.07
N TYR A 131 -20.43 -28.41 -5.15
CA TYR A 131 -20.25 -28.62 -3.71
C TYR A 131 -20.82 -30.00 -3.30
N PRO A 132 -20.17 -30.75 -2.37
CA PRO A 132 -20.63 -32.07 -1.96
C PRO A 132 -22.03 -32.05 -1.31
N GLU A 133 -22.96 -32.85 -1.86
CA GLU A 133 -24.31 -33.01 -1.31
C GLU A 133 -24.52 -34.43 -0.75
N GLN A 134 -24.00 -35.45 -1.47
CA GLN A 134 -24.16 -36.84 -1.05
C GLN A 134 -23.14 -37.23 0.04
N THR A 135 -23.42 -38.27 0.78
CA THR A 135 -22.64 -38.69 1.94
C THR A 135 -21.22 -39.17 1.61
N ASP A 136 -20.99 -39.63 0.40
CA ASP A 136 -19.73 -40.12 -0.12
C ASP A 136 -19.00 -39.13 -1.01
N GLU A 137 -19.56 -37.91 -1.21
CA GLU A 137 -18.96 -36.88 -2.02
C GLU A 137 -17.92 -36.09 -1.25
N ILE A 138 -16.87 -35.68 -1.99
CA ILE A 138 -15.79 -34.80 -1.50
C ILE A 138 -15.36 -33.82 -2.58
N MET A 139 -15.00 -32.59 -2.16
CA MET A 139 -14.42 -31.58 -3.02
C MET A 139 -13.06 -31.17 -2.46
N MET A 140 -12.02 -31.15 -3.29
CA MET A 140 -10.65 -30.89 -2.87
C MET A 140 -9.93 -29.89 -3.77
N SER A 141 -8.84 -29.30 -3.26
CA SER A 141 -7.96 -28.51 -4.12
C SER A 141 -7.23 -29.41 -5.13
N LYS A 142 -6.96 -28.87 -6.31
CA LYS A 142 -6.18 -29.56 -7.34
C LYS A 142 -4.81 -29.96 -6.82
N LYS A 143 -4.20 -29.12 -5.99
CA LYS A 143 -2.90 -29.40 -5.39
C LYS A 143 -2.94 -30.61 -4.43
N THR A 144 -4.01 -30.76 -3.66
CA THR A 144 -4.22 -31.94 -2.83
C THR A 144 -4.37 -33.20 -3.68
N LEU A 145 -5.05 -33.08 -4.83
CA LEU A 145 -5.18 -34.18 -5.78
C LEU A 145 -3.84 -34.56 -6.45
N ASP A 146 -3.04 -33.54 -6.82
CA ASP A 146 -1.69 -33.76 -7.34
C ASP A 146 -0.78 -34.45 -6.30
N TYR A 147 -0.88 -34.05 -5.01
CA TYR A 147 -0.19 -34.71 -3.89
C TYR A 147 -0.58 -36.20 -3.75
N LEU A 148 -1.84 -36.53 -4.02
CA LEU A 148 -2.34 -37.90 -4.05
C LEU A 148 -1.98 -38.64 -5.35
N GLY A 149 -1.19 -38.05 -6.25
CA GLY A 149 -0.80 -38.62 -7.54
C GLY A 149 -1.87 -38.53 -8.63
N ILE A 150 -2.93 -37.75 -8.41
CA ILE A 150 -4.05 -37.60 -9.36
C ILE A 150 -3.85 -36.31 -10.20
N SER A 151 -3.01 -36.41 -11.22
CA SER A 151 -2.68 -35.26 -12.09
C SER A 151 -3.81 -34.83 -13.07
N SER A 152 -4.77 -35.70 -13.32
CA SER A 152 -5.91 -35.44 -14.24
C SER A 152 -7.22 -35.81 -13.57
N PRO A 153 -7.71 -35.00 -12.63
CA PRO A 153 -8.95 -35.27 -11.90
C PRO A 153 -10.17 -35.23 -12.82
N LYS A 154 -11.07 -36.21 -12.63
CA LYS A 154 -12.37 -36.28 -13.32
C LYS A 154 -13.49 -36.29 -12.28
N ILE A 155 -14.51 -35.50 -12.48
CA ILE A 155 -15.70 -35.45 -11.63
C ILE A 155 -16.38 -36.81 -11.70
N GLY A 156 -16.80 -37.35 -10.53
CA GLY A 156 -17.39 -38.64 -10.38
C GLY A 156 -16.36 -39.79 -10.19
N MET A 157 -15.04 -39.53 -10.22
CA MET A 157 -14.04 -40.56 -9.92
C MET A 157 -14.07 -40.95 -8.45
N LYS A 158 -13.80 -42.24 -8.20
CA LYS A 158 -13.71 -42.80 -6.86
C LYS A 158 -12.27 -42.70 -6.36
N ILE A 159 -12.11 -42.21 -5.13
CA ILE A 159 -10.81 -42.03 -4.47
C ILE A 159 -10.88 -42.65 -3.09
N THR A 160 -9.92 -43.52 -2.77
CA THR A 160 -9.82 -44.08 -1.41
C THR A 160 -8.90 -43.21 -0.56
N LEU A 161 -9.45 -42.62 0.50
CA LEU A 161 -8.78 -41.70 1.41
C LEU A 161 -8.82 -42.22 2.83
N ASP A 162 -7.78 -41.92 3.60
CA ASP A 162 -7.73 -42.24 5.03
C ASP A 162 -8.35 -41.09 5.81
N PHE A 163 -9.58 -41.29 6.28
CA PHE A 163 -10.40 -40.24 6.90
C PHE A 163 -10.62 -40.47 8.38
N TYR A 164 -10.39 -39.45 9.20
CA TYR A 164 -10.64 -39.47 10.65
C TYR A 164 -11.51 -38.32 11.08
N TRP A 165 -12.48 -38.61 11.99
CA TRP A 165 -13.28 -37.59 12.61
C TRP A 165 -12.48 -36.83 13.68
N ASN A 166 -12.77 -35.55 13.92
CA ASN A 166 -12.20 -34.82 15.06
C ASN A 166 -12.80 -35.29 16.41
N ASP A 167 -13.92 -36.02 16.38
CA ASP A 167 -14.56 -36.56 17.59
C ASP A 167 -14.00 -37.94 17.95
N ILE A 168 -13.36 -38.04 19.13
CA ILE A 168 -12.72 -39.22 19.68
C ILE A 168 -13.74 -40.37 19.94
N PHE A 169 -15.01 -40.02 20.10
CA PHE A 169 -16.07 -41.02 20.42
C PHE A 169 -16.70 -41.61 19.16
N THR A 170 -16.37 -41.18 17.99
CA THR A 170 -16.97 -41.71 16.76
C THR A 170 -16.04 -42.66 16.04
N THR A 171 -16.32 -43.97 16.15
CA THR A 171 -15.59 -45.00 15.44
C THR A 171 -16.16 -45.37 14.06
N LYS A 172 -17.34 -44.84 13.74
CA LYS A 172 -18.00 -45.07 12.47
C LYS A 172 -17.36 -44.27 11.35
N MET A 173 -17.11 -44.93 10.20
CA MET A 173 -16.61 -44.28 8.99
C MET A 173 -15.23 -43.60 9.18
N THR A 174 -14.39 -44.19 10.02
CA THR A 174 -12.99 -43.80 10.25
C THR A 174 -12.06 -44.80 9.53
N GLY A 175 -10.89 -44.33 9.11
CA GLY A 175 -9.91 -45.11 8.34
C GLY A 175 -10.15 -44.97 6.82
N LYS A 176 -9.71 -45.99 6.07
CA LYS A 176 -9.80 -46.02 4.60
C LYS A 176 -11.26 -46.01 4.14
N GLN A 177 -11.67 -44.92 3.49
CA GLN A 177 -13.01 -44.66 2.97
C GLN A 177 -12.96 -44.36 1.48
N GLU A 178 -13.99 -44.84 0.74
CA GLU A 178 -14.16 -44.51 -0.67
C GLU A 178 -14.98 -43.24 -0.78
N PHE A 179 -14.47 -42.25 -1.48
CA PHE A 179 -15.12 -40.99 -1.78
C PHE A 179 -15.30 -40.81 -3.28
N VAL A 180 -16.35 -40.11 -3.67
CA VAL A 180 -16.62 -39.66 -5.04
C VAL A 180 -16.23 -38.18 -5.17
N LEU A 181 -15.36 -37.86 -6.12
CA LEU A 181 -14.96 -36.47 -6.36
C LEU A 181 -16.11 -35.68 -6.99
N SER A 182 -16.82 -34.87 -6.20
CA SER A 182 -17.92 -34.03 -6.67
C SER A 182 -17.45 -32.73 -7.34
N GLY A 183 -16.29 -32.25 -6.94
CA GLY A 183 -15.69 -31.05 -7.49
C GLY A 183 -14.22 -30.89 -7.09
N TYR A 184 -13.53 -30.03 -7.79
CA TYR A 184 -12.17 -29.61 -7.41
C TYR A 184 -11.93 -28.14 -7.76
N TYR A 185 -11.00 -27.51 -7.05
CA TYR A 185 -10.73 -26.09 -7.19
C TYR A 185 -9.23 -25.78 -7.16
N ASP A 186 -8.85 -24.70 -7.81
CA ASP A 186 -7.53 -24.08 -7.68
C ASP A 186 -7.65 -22.91 -6.70
N SER A 187 -6.73 -22.83 -5.75
CA SER A 187 -6.63 -21.75 -4.77
C SER A 187 -5.21 -21.20 -4.75
N TYR A 188 -5.05 -19.92 -4.48
CA TYR A 188 -3.74 -19.32 -4.25
C TYR A 188 -3.21 -19.56 -2.84
N ASN A 189 -4.04 -20.06 -1.94
CA ASN A 189 -3.62 -20.54 -0.64
C ASN A 189 -2.98 -21.95 -0.83
N ASN A 190 -1.67 -21.96 -1.01
CA ASN A 190 -0.98 -23.06 -1.69
C ASN A 190 -0.07 -23.89 -0.78
N GLU A 191 -0.20 -23.81 0.53
CA GLU A 191 0.63 -24.64 1.39
C GLU A 191 0.00 -26.02 1.60
N LEU A 192 0.77 -27.06 1.26
CA LEU A 192 0.47 -28.46 1.59
C LEU A 192 0.86 -28.68 3.06
N SER A 193 0.10 -28.14 3.94
CA SER A 193 0.18 -28.37 5.38
C SER A 193 -1.24 -28.34 5.94
N ASP A 194 -1.42 -28.30 7.21
CA ASP A 194 -2.72 -28.18 7.92
C ASP A 194 -3.73 -27.14 7.34
N SER A 195 -3.29 -26.31 6.41
CA SER A 195 -4.08 -25.30 5.69
C SER A 195 -4.86 -25.83 4.47
N SER A 196 -4.58 -27.03 3.95
CA SER A 196 -5.37 -27.60 2.85
C SER A 196 -6.77 -27.99 3.35
N ILE A 197 -7.79 -27.58 2.62
CA ILE A 197 -9.19 -27.81 3.00
C ILE A 197 -9.84 -28.74 1.97
N ALA A 198 -10.44 -29.82 2.47
CA ALA A 198 -11.38 -30.66 1.73
C ALA A 198 -12.80 -30.38 2.24
N TYR A 199 -13.74 -30.22 1.34
CA TYR A 199 -15.12 -30.00 1.70
C TYR A 199 -15.89 -31.32 1.60
N ILE A 200 -16.71 -31.61 2.61
CA ILE A 200 -17.54 -32.81 2.69
C ILE A 200 -19.01 -32.44 2.91
N SER A 201 -19.92 -33.35 2.64
CA SER A 201 -21.35 -33.13 2.75
C SER A 201 -21.84 -33.04 4.21
N LYS A 202 -22.80 -32.13 4.46
CA LYS A 202 -23.54 -32.08 5.73
C LYS A 202 -24.26 -33.38 6.03
N ASN A 203 -24.69 -34.13 4.99
CA ASN A 203 -25.37 -35.42 5.15
C ASN A 203 -24.46 -36.50 5.74
N ARG A 204 -23.13 -36.42 5.46
CA ARG A 204 -22.14 -37.31 6.05
C ARG A 204 -22.05 -37.18 7.58
N ILE A 205 -22.06 -35.94 8.10
CA ILE A 205 -22.05 -35.66 9.53
C ILE A 205 -23.33 -36.23 10.18
N LYS A 206 -24.49 -36.05 9.56
CA LYS A 206 -25.75 -36.59 10.06
C LYS A 206 -25.74 -38.11 10.10
N GLN A 207 -25.20 -38.78 9.09
CA GLN A 207 -25.12 -40.22 9.02
C GLN A 207 -24.17 -40.83 10.08
N ALA A 208 -23.08 -40.11 10.38
CA ALA A 208 -22.15 -40.47 11.45
C ALA A 208 -22.75 -40.35 12.85
N GLY A 209 -23.93 -39.72 13.01
CA GLY A 209 -24.62 -39.54 14.28
C GLY A 209 -24.00 -38.46 15.19
N ILE A 210 -23.18 -37.60 14.62
CA ILE A 210 -22.52 -36.55 15.34
C ILE A 210 -23.47 -35.36 15.42
N SER A 211 -24.05 -35.12 16.61
CA SER A 211 -25.07 -34.10 16.82
C SER A 211 -24.52 -32.74 17.21
N GLN A 212 -23.33 -32.69 17.78
CA GLN A 212 -22.75 -31.46 18.30
C GLN A 212 -21.26 -31.33 17.88
N TYR A 213 -21.03 -30.78 16.71
CA TYR A 213 -19.74 -30.16 16.40
C TYR A 213 -19.74 -28.71 16.82
N PRO A 214 -18.63 -28.16 17.36
CA PRO A 214 -18.51 -26.72 17.51
C PRO A 214 -18.68 -26.05 16.15
N CYS A 215 -19.65 -25.14 16.08
CA CYS A 215 -19.95 -24.39 14.90
C CYS A 215 -19.16 -23.06 14.98
N ARG A 216 -18.33 -22.80 13.97
CA ARG A 216 -17.71 -21.50 13.80
C ARG A 216 -18.64 -20.63 12.96
N LEU A 217 -19.07 -19.49 13.46
CA LEU A 217 -19.82 -18.53 12.65
C LEU A 217 -18.83 -17.65 11.88
N CYS A 218 -19.02 -17.60 10.56
CA CYS A 218 -18.31 -16.74 9.63
C CYS A 218 -19.10 -15.45 9.46
N VAL A 219 -18.53 -14.30 9.84
CA VAL A 219 -19.26 -13.03 9.89
C VAL A 219 -18.68 -12.06 8.87
N ASP A 220 -19.50 -11.63 7.91
CA ASP A 220 -19.15 -10.55 6.98
C ASP A 220 -19.52 -9.21 7.60
N VAL A 221 -18.52 -8.49 8.09
CA VAL A 221 -18.66 -7.21 8.78
C VAL A 221 -18.26 -6.07 7.84
N LYS A 222 -19.07 -4.99 7.81
CA LYS A 222 -18.63 -3.72 7.20
C LYS A 222 -17.60 -3.05 8.10
N ASP A 223 -16.35 -3.35 7.87
CA ASP A 223 -15.25 -2.89 8.72
C ASP A 223 -14.88 -1.42 8.54
N TRP A 224 -15.29 -0.77 7.41
CA TRP A 224 -15.02 0.65 7.13
C TRP A 224 -13.56 1.06 7.31
N GLY A 225 -12.61 0.10 7.13
CA GLY A 225 -11.20 0.30 7.38
C GLY A 225 -10.81 0.25 8.86
N LEU A 226 -11.60 -0.43 9.69
CA LEU A 226 -11.26 -0.74 11.07
C LEU A 226 -10.28 -1.91 11.12
N SER A 227 -9.35 -1.89 12.09
CA SER A 227 -8.51 -3.05 12.38
C SER A 227 -9.34 -4.19 12.95
N GLY A 228 -8.84 -5.42 12.86
CA GLY A 228 -9.50 -6.58 13.45
C GLY A 228 -9.82 -6.39 14.95
N ARG A 229 -8.88 -5.80 15.70
CA ARG A 229 -9.07 -5.43 17.11
C ARG A 229 -10.25 -4.48 17.33
N GLN A 230 -10.42 -3.49 16.47
CA GLN A 230 -11.53 -2.54 16.58
C GLN A 230 -12.87 -3.20 16.25
N VAL A 231 -12.89 -4.10 15.26
CA VAL A 231 -14.07 -4.90 14.91
C VAL A 231 -14.46 -5.84 16.05
N GLU A 232 -13.49 -6.54 16.63
CA GLU A 232 -13.70 -7.43 17.78
C GLU A 232 -14.29 -6.69 18.97
N ASN A 233 -13.68 -5.56 19.36
CA ASN A 233 -14.18 -4.74 20.47
C ASN A 233 -15.60 -4.21 20.22
N ARG A 234 -15.91 -3.86 18.98
CA ARG A 234 -17.27 -3.43 18.60
C ARG A 234 -18.27 -4.55 18.76
N LEU A 235 -17.98 -5.74 18.25
CA LEU A 235 -18.85 -6.91 18.37
C LEU A 235 -19.02 -7.35 19.84
N LYS A 236 -17.95 -7.34 20.66
CA LYS A 236 -18.02 -7.64 22.10
C LYS A 236 -19.00 -6.74 22.85
N ASN A 237 -19.16 -5.49 22.43
CA ASN A 237 -20.10 -4.55 23.04
C ASN A 237 -21.54 -4.74 22.56
N ASP A 238 -21.75 -5.28 21.36
CA ASP A 238 -23.05 -5.31 20.69
C ASP A 238 -23.77 -6.69 20.82
N ILE A 239 -23.01 -7.76 21.14
CA ILE A 239 -23.55 -9.12 21.30
C ILE A 239 -23.24 -9.71 22.68
N ASN A 240 -24.14 -10.56 23.18
CA ASN A 240 -23.97 -11.24 24.47
C ASN A 240 -23.34 -12.63 24.25
N LEU A 241 -22.09 -12.78 24.61
CA LEU A 241 -21.34 -14.03 24.56
C LEU A 241 -21.40 -14.81 25.88
N ASN A 242 -21.34 -16.13 25.77
CA ASN A 242 -21.11 -17.03 26.90
C ASN A 242 -19.61 -17.26 27.10
N ASP A 243 -19.20 -17.77 28.25
CA ASP A 243 -17.78 -18.02 28.61
C ASP A 243 -17.02 -18.92 27.63
N LYS A 244 -17.73 -19.76 26.86
CA LYS A 244 -17.13 -20.66 25.84
C LYS A 244 -17.00 -20.00 24.48
N GLN A 245 -17.70 -18.90 24.22
CA GLN A 245 -17.77 -18.25 22.92
C GLN A 245 -16.72 -17.17 22.81
N ARG A 246 -16.01 -17.14 21.71
CA ARG A 246 -14.93 -16.17 21.45
C ARG A 246 -15.10 -15.54 20.08
N ILE A 247 -14.89 -14.24 20.02
CA ILE A 247 -14.78 -13.52 18.76
C ILE A 247 -13.33 -13.55 18.33
N ILE A 248 -13.09 -13.93 17.10
CA ILE A 248 -11.79 -13.92 16.45
C ILE A 248 -11.90 -12.99 15.26
N SER A 249 -11.22 -11.84 15.29
CA SER A 249 -11.25 -10.91 14.18
C SER A 249 -9.82 -10.51 13.75
N TYR A 250 -9.45 -10.93 12.55
CA TYR A 250 -8.19 -10.57 11.93
C TYR A 250 -8.34 -9.24 11.16
N ASP A 251 -7.22 -8.65 10.80
CA ASP A 251 -7.23 -7.50 9.91
C ASP A 251 -7.79 -7.91 8.54
N SER A 252 -8.85 -7.23 8.11
CA SER A 252 -9.53 -7.56 6.87
C SER A 252 -8.62 -7.38 5.65
N ALA A 253 -8.93 -8.07 4.57
CA ALA A 253 -8.24 -7.89 3.29
C ALA A 253 -8.28 -6.41 2.83
N GLU A 254 -9.35 -5.69 3.19
CA GLU A 254 -9.53 -4.27 2.92
C GLU A 254 -8.59 -3.40 3.77
N TYR A 255 -8.52 -3.66 5.07
CA TYR A 255 -7.62 -2.97 5.99
C TYR A 255 -6.15 -3.14 5.55
N ARG A 256 -5.72 -4.38 5.30
CA ARG A 256 -4.36 -4.68 4.84
C ARG A 256 -4.04 -4.09 3.47
N ALA A 257 -5.03 -3.97 2.56
CA ALA A 257 -4.84 -3.32 1.27
C ALA A 257 -4.60 -1.82 1.43
N ILE A 258 -5.25 -1.15 2.37
CA ILE A 258 -5.02 0.26 2.68
C ILE A 258 -3.63 0.43 3.31
N GLU A 259 -3.32 -0.36 4.31
CA GLU A 259 -2.03 -0.32 5.01
C GLU A 259 -0.85 -0.63 4.07
N GLY A 260 -0.95 -1.67 3.26
CA GLY A 260 0.06 -2.04 2.26
C GLY A 260 0.22 -1.02 1.13
N THR A 261 -0.82 -0.19 0.87
CA THR A 261 -0.76 0.81 -0.20
C THR A 261 0.00 2.07 0.22
N VAL A 262 -0.09 2.47 1.46
CA VAL A 262 0.38 3.78 1.94
C VAL A 262 1.21 3.69 3.22
N GLY A 263 1.37 2.51 3.79
CA GLY A 263 2.16 2.25 5.00
C GLY A 263 1.56 2.82 6.30
N ASN A 264 0.63 3.76 6.21
CA ASN A 264 -0.13 4.30 7.34
C ASN A 264 -1.25 5.20 6.81
N TYR A 265 -2.44 5.12 7.37
CA TYR A 265 -3.59 5.96 7.00
C TYR A 265 -3.28 7.46 7.02
N LEU A 266 -2.49 7.92 8.00
CA LEU A 266 -2.11 9.33 8.12
C LEU A 266 -1.34 9.83 6.89
N LEU A 267 -0.39 9.04 6.40
CA LEU A 267 0.38 9.36 5.18
C LEU A 267 -0.51 9.36 3.93
N ALA A 268 -1.49 8.44 3.85
CA ALA A 268 -2.48 8.42 2.78
C ALA A 268 -3.29 9.72 2.74
N TYR A 269 -3.85 10.09 3.88
CA TYR A 269 -4.63 11.33 3.99
C TYR A 269 -3.80 12.57 3.67
N MET A 270 -2.57 12.65 4.18
CA MET A 270 -1.66 13.74 3.87
C MET A 270 -1.34 13.83 2.38
N PHE A 271 -1.11 12.70 1.72
CA PHE A 271 -0.85 12.67 0.28
C PHE A 271 -2.06 13.12 -0.55
N VAL A 272 -3.26 12.62 -0.24
CA VAL A 272 -4.50 13.05 -0.88
C VAL A 272 -4.73 14.54 -0.67
N LEU A 273 -4.54 15.04 0.53
CA LEU A 273 -4.67 16.47 0.86
C LEU A 273 -3.66 17.32 0.09
N ALA A 274 -2.41 16.85 -0.05
CA ALA A 274 -1.37 17.53 -0.83
C ALA A 274 -1.74 17.60 -2.32
N VAL A 275 -2.28 16.53 -2.89
CA VAL A 275 -2.77 16.49 -4.28
C VAL A 275 -3.90 17.53 -4.46
N PHE A 276 -4.90 17.53 -3.58
CA PHE A 276 -6.00 18.51 -3.65
C PHE A 276 -5.52 19.95 -3.46
N PHE A 277 -4.57 20.16 -2.58
CA PHE A 277 -3.98 21.50 -2.41
C PHE A 277 -3.23 21.94 -3.66
N CYS A 278 -2.49 21.08 -4.31
CA CYS A 278 -1.84 21.36 -5.60
C CYS A 278 -2.87 21.74 -6.70
N LEU A 279 -3.96 20.97 -6.80
CA LEU A 279 -5.08 21.27 -7.70
C LEU A 279 -5.70 22.64 -7.43
N PHE A 280 -5.97 22.94 -6.16
CA PHE A 280 -6.48 24.25 -5.74
C PHE A 280 -5.56 25.37 -6.16
N LEU A 281 -4.24 25.22 -5.96
CA LEU A 281 -3.27 26.25 -6.33
C LEU A 281 -3.24 26.52 -7.84
N VAL A 282 -3.29 25.47 -8.65
CA VAL A 282 -3.34 25.59 -10.13
C VAL A 282 -4.59 26.37 -10.56
N ILE A 283 -5.75 25.96 -10.07
CA ILE A 283 -7.03 26.61 -10.39
C ILE A 283 -7.05 28.06 -9.91
N TYR A 284 -6.64 28.29 -8.64
CA TYR A 284 -6.61 29.64 -8.07
C TYR A 284 -5.73 30.59 -8.89
N ASN A 285 -4.52 30.14 -9.25
CA ASN A 285 -3.59 30.94 -10.03
C ASN A 285 -4.19 31.35 -11.39
N VAL A 286 -4.76 30.38 -12.10
CA VAL A 286 -5.35 30.63 -13.43
C VAL A 286 -6.57 31.57 -13.33
N VAL A 287 -7.45 31.34 -12.37
CA VAL A 287 -8.63 32.17 -12.15
C VAL A 287 -8.22 33.58 -11.71
N TYR A 288 -7.27 33.73 -10.79
CA TYR A 288 -6.76 35.00 -10.32
C TYR A 288 -6.17 35.84 -11.45
N ILE A 289 -5.34 35.24 -12.31
CA ILE A 289 -4.77 35.93 -13.47
C ILE A 289 -5.85 36.30 -14.47
N SER A 290 -6.80 35.40 -14.74
CA SER A 290 -7.89 35.61 -15.68
C SER A 290 -8.81 36.78 -15.23
N LEU A 291 -9.17 36.79 -13.96
CA LEU A 291 -10.04 37.84 -13.42
C LEU A 291 -9.32 39.22 -13.26
N GLY A 292 -8.01 39.18 -12.98
CA GLY A 292 -7.19 40.38 -12.87
C GLY A 292 -7.26 41.25 -14.13
N SER A 293 -7.29 40.63 -15.31
CA SER A 293 -7.41 41.33 -16.60
C SER A 293 -8.78 41.99 -16.83
N ASP A 294 -9.82 41.56 -16.13
CA ASP A 294 -11.17 42.06 -16.28
C ASP A 294 -11.53 43.17 -15.28
N ILE A 295 -10.61 43.54 -14.36
CA ILE A 295 -10.84 44.55 -13.31
C ILE A 295 -11.37 45.85 -13.91
N LYS A 296 -10.75 46.35 -14.98
CA LYS A 296 -11.17 47.61 -15.66
C LYS A 296 -12.60 47.50 -16.20
N GLN A 297 -12.96 46.39 -16.81
CA GLN A 297 -14.29 46.13 -17.35
C GLN A 297 -15.35 46.07 -16.23
N TYR A 298 -15.04 45.39 -15.12
CA TYR A 298 -15.94 45.38 -13.96
C TYR A 298 -16.03 46.73 -13.26
N GLY A 299 -14.93 47.50 -13.26
CA GLY A 299 -14.93 48.88 -12.81
C GLY A 299 -15.90 49.77 -13.61
N LEU A 300 -15.81 49.70 -14.95
CA LEU A 300 -16.72 50.40 -15.86
C LEU A 300 -18.20 49.98 -15.66
N LEU A 301 -18.47 48.70 -15.43
CA LEU A 301 -19.83 48.26 -15.09
C LEU A 301 -20.34 48.84 -13.77
N ARG A 302 -19.46 49.01 -12.78
CA ARG A 302 -19.80 49.65 -11.50
C ARG A 302 -20.07 51.16 -11.66
N THR A 303 -19.34 51.84 -12.53
CA THR A 303 -19.59 53.29 -12.79
C THR A 303 -20.94 53.52 -13.49
N ILE A 304 -21.45 52.55 -14.27
CA ILE A 304 -22.77 52.56 -14.90
C ILE A 304 -23.88 52.08 -13.91
N GLY A 305 -23.53 51.72 -12.66
CA GLY A 305 -24.50 51.38 -11.60
C GLY A 305 -24.68 49.89 -11.32
N ALA A 306 -23.79 48.99 -11.83
CA ALA A 306 -23.85 47.59 -11.48
C ALA A 306 -23.44 47.34 -10.00
N THR A 307 -24.26 46.63 -9.26
CA THR A 307 -23.97 46.29 -7.86
C THR A 307 -22.93 45.18 -7.75
N ASN A 308 -22.21 45.13 -6.60
CA ASN A 308 -21.24 44.07 -6.32
C ASN A 308 -21.84 42.65 -6.40
N ARG A 309 -23.13 42.48 -6.00
CA ARG A 309 -23.86 41.23 -6.12
C ARG A 309 -24.07 40.79 -7.57
N GLN A 310 -24.39 41.78 -8.46
CA GLN A 310 -24.56 41.51 -9.89
C GLN A 310 -23.26 41.10 -10.56
N ILE A 311 -22.13 41.70 -10.21
CA ILE A 311 -20.81 41.35 -10.72
C ILE A 311 -20.43 39.98 -10.23
N LYS A 312 -20.60 39.65 -8.93
CA LYS A 312 -20.35 38.31 -8.39
C LYS A 312 -21.17 37.26 -9.15
N LYS A 313 -22.47 37.49 -9.35
CA LYS A 313 -23.36 36.61 -10.08
C LYS A 313 -22.89 36.38 -11.53
N LEU A 314 -22.48 37.48 -12.22
CA LEU A 314 -22.01 37.40 -13.62
C LEU A 314 -20.73 36.55 -13.72
N VAL A 315 -19.75 36.76 -12.84
CA VAL A 315 -18.50 36.00 -12.83
C VAL A 315 -18.77 34.53 -12.48
N CYS A 316 -19.57 34.25 -11.46
CA CYS A 316 -19.93 32.89 -11.10
C CYS A 316 -20.66 32.15 -12.22
N MET A 317 -21.54 32.83 -12.98
CA MET A 317 -22.21 32.23 -14.13
C MET A 317 -21.25 31.93 -15.30
N GLN A 318 -20.26 32.81 -15.54
CA GLN A 318 -19.21 32.56 -16.56
C GLN A 318 -18.37 31.35 -16.20
N ILE A 319 -17.88 31.29 -14.95
CA ILE A 319 -17.05 30.20 -14.45
C ILE A 319 -17.86 28.89 -14.38
N GLY A 320 -19.15 28.97 -14.00
CA GLY A 320 -20.07 27.84 -14.00
C GLY A 320 -20.25 27.18 -15.38
N ASP A 321 -20.38 28.03 -16.44
CA ASP A 321 -20.45 27.50 -17.82
C ASP A 321 -19.13 26.82 -18.26
N ILE A 322 -17.99 27.41 -17.88
CA ILE A 322 -16.69 26.82 -18.14
C ILE A 322 -16.56 25.48 -17.39
N TYR A 323 -16.94 25.45 -16.10
CA TYR A 323 -16.91 24.24 -15.28
C TYR A 323 -17.74 23.10 -15.88
N LEU A 324 -19.02 23.36 -16.20
CA LEU A 324 -19.92 22.34 -16.74
C LEU A 324 -19.37 21.72 -18.04
N LYS A 325 -18.88 22.56 -18.96
CA LYS A 325 -18.32 22.07 -20.23
C LYS A 325 -17.02 21.29 -20.01
N SER A 326 -16.17 21.80 -19.12
CA SER A 326 -14.91 21.14 -18.80
C SER A 326 -15.09 19.82 -18.07
N CYS A 327 -16.05 19.73 -17.14
CA CYS A 327 -16.40 18.49 -16.46
C CYS A 327 -16.92 17.44 -17.45
N LEU A 328 -17.83 17.82 -18.35
CA LEU A 328 -18.39 16.91 -19.34
C LEU A 328 -17.28 16.35 -20.26
N CYS A 329 -16.45 17.20 -20.82
CA CYS A 329 -15.30 16.78 -21.63
C CYS A 329 -14.30 15.96 -20.82
N GLY A 330 -13.96 16.40 -19.61
CA GLY A 330 -13.00 15.73 -18.75
C GLY A 330 -13.44 14.34 -18.30
N VAL A 331 -14.71 14.17 -17.95
CA VAL A 331 -15.28 12.86 -17.60
C VAL A 331 -15.26 11.91 -18.79
N ILE A 332 -15.66 12.38 -19.99
CA ILE A 332 -15.63 11.54 -21.20
C ILE A 332 -14.21 11.07 -21.50
N ILE A 333 -13.24 11.99 -21.50
CA ILE A 333 -11.83 11.65 -21.75
C ILE A 333 -11.32 10.68 -20.68
N SER A 334 -11.63 10.91 -19.41
CA SER A 334 -11.22 10.03 -18.31
C SER A 334 -11.80 8.63 -18.45
N ILE A 335 -13.07 8.49 -18.79
CA ILE A 335 -13.72 7.18 -19.03
C ILE A 335 -13.05 6.44 -20.20
N VAL A 336 -12.79 7.14 -21.31
CA VAL A 336 -12.09 6.53 -22.47
C VAL A 336 -10.69 6.07 -22.08
N LEU A 337 -9.90 6.90 -21.37
CA LEU A 337 -8.59 6.51 -20.88
C LEU A 337 -8.65 5.31 -19.93
N GLN A 338 -9.65 5.27 -19.07
CA GLN A 338 -9.84 4.18 -18.11
C GLN A 338 -10.10 2.84 -18.83
N TYR A 339 -11.02 2.81 -19.79
CA TYR A 339 -11.36 1.58 -20.50
C TYR A 339 -10.26 1.16 -21.49
N CYS A 340 -9.66 2.09 -22.24
CA CYS A 340 -8.70 1.76 -23.30
C CYS A 340 -7.30 1.46 -22.76
N VAL A 341 -6.88 2.13 -21.69
CA VAL A 341 -5.47 2.09 -21.21
C VAL A 341 -5.39 1.56 -19.77
N LEU A 342 -6.05 2.23 -18.82
CA LEU A 342 -5.84 1.98 -17.40
C LEU A 342 -6.29 0.58 -16.99
N ASN A 343 -7.41 0.09 -17.49
CA ASN A 343 -7.92 -1.24 -17.12
C ASN A 343 -6.93 -2.34 -17.49
N ASN A 344 -6.38 -2.30 -18.71
CA ASN A 344 -5.39 -3.28 -19.15
C ASN A 344 -4.05 -3.13 -18.42
N VAL A 345 -3.61 -1.89 -18.20
CA VAL A 345 -2.36 -1.61 -17.47
C VAL A 345 -2.47 -2.08 -16.03
N VAL A 346 -3.52 -1.68 -15.32
CA VAL A 346 -3.73 -2.05 -13.91
C VAL A 346 -3.90 -3.57 -13.75
N LYS A 347 -4.75 -4.20 -14.59
CA LYS A 347 -4.96 -5.65 -14.55
C LYS A 347 -3.67 -6.44 -14.82
N ASN A 348 -2.89 -6.05 -15.83
CA ASN A 348 -1.65 -6.73 -16.17
C ASN A 348 -0.54 -6.49 -15.15
N LEU A 349 -0.45 -5.29 -14.60
CA LEU A 349 0.59 -4.91 -13.68
C LEU A 349 0.30 -5.36 -12.24
N TYR A 350 -0.94 -5.27 -11.75
CA TYR A 350 -1.24 -5.56 -10.35
C TYR A 350 -1.56 -7.00 -10.04
N LEU A 351 -2.32 -7.65 -10.91
CA LEU A 351 -2.80 -8.99 -10.61
C LEU A 351 -1.82 -10.09 -10.98
N GLY A 352 -0.83 -9.83 -11.87
CA GLY A 352 0.18 -10.84 -12.21
C GLY A 352 -0.42 -12.20 -12.53
N GLU A 353 -0.13 -13.19 -11.72
CA GLU A 353 -0.66 -14.56 -11.79
C GLU A 353 -2.14 -14.65 -11.39
N TYR A 354 -2.64 -13.70 -10.57
CA TYR A 354 -4.02 -13.62 -10.08
C TYR A 354 -5.03 -13.13 -11.14
N LYS A 355 -4.69 -13.15 -12.43
CA LYS A 355 -5.49 -12.57 -13.54
C LYS A 355 -6.74 -13.34 -13.92
N ALA A 356 -6.82 -14.64 -13.63
CA ALA A 356 -7.68 -15.56 -14.33
C ALA A 356 -9.17 -15.19 -14.29
N ASN A 357 -9.74 -14.79 -13.15
CA ASN A 357 -11.17 -14.48 -13.00
C ASN A 357 -11.50 -13.09 -12.45
N SER A 358 -10.51 -12.23 -12.26
CA SER A 358 -10.74 -10.96 -11.60
C SER A 358 -11.30 -9.89 -12.51
N GLN A 359 -12.53 -9.45 -12.25
CA GLN A 359 -13.11 -8.24 -12.80
C GLN A 359 -12.75 -7.05 -11.89
N LEU A 360 -11.62 -6.37 -12.18
CA LEU A 360 -11.29 -5.12 -11.50
C LEU A 360 -12.28 -4.03 -11.94
N LYS A 361 -13.09 -3.55 -11.02
CA LYS A 361 -13.94 -2.39 -11.23
C LYS A 361 -13.18 -1.11 -10.91
N LEU A 362 -12.44 -0.57 -11.90
CA LEU A 362 -11.73 0.70 -11.74
C LEU A 362 -12.68 1.90 -11.64
N PHE A 363 -13.87 1.79 -12.23
CA PHE A 363 -14.86 2.85 -12.21
C PHE A 363 -15.62 2.85 -10.90
N ASN A 364 -15.48 3.94 -10.14
CA ASN A 364 -16.24 4.18 -8.92
C ASN A 364 -17.00 5.51 -9.05
N LEU A 365 -18.32 5.43 -9.21
CA LEU A 365 -19.19 6.60 -9.40
C LEU A 365 -19.10 7.57 -8.21
N SER A 366 -19.03 7.07 -6.98
CA SER A 366 -18.94 7.91 -5.78
C SER A 366 -17.64 8.71 -5.77
N ALA A 367 -16.51 8.09 -6.12
CA ALA A 367 -15.22 8.77 -6.23
C ALA A 367 -15.24 9.85 -7.33
N TYR A 368 -15.88 9.57 -8.48
CA TYR A 368 -16.04 10.57 -9.53
C TYR A 368 -16.86 11.78 -9.06
N ILE A 369 -17.97 11.56 -8.37
CA ILE A 369 -18.80 12.64 -7.81
C ILE A 369 -18.00 13.47 -6.81
N VAL A 370 -17.27 12.83 -5.90
CA VAL A 370 -16.44 13.53 -4.91
C VAL A 370 -15.39 14.42 -5.58
N VAL A 371 -14.69 13.93 -6.61
CA VAL A 371 -13.70 14.71 -7.38
C VAL A 371 -14.37 15.91 -8.03
N LEU A 372 -15.50 15.71 -8.72
CA LEU A 372 -16.20 16.81 -9.39
C LEU A 372 -16.66 17.87 -8.39
N VAL A 373 -17.20 17.46 -7.24
CA VAL A 373 -17.59 18.38 -6.17
C VAL A 373 -16.38 19.16 -5.63
N LEU A 374 -15.23 18.46 -5.41
CA LEU A 374 -14.01 19.11 -4.95
C LEU A 374 -13.45 20.12 -5.97
N VAL A 375 -13.45 19.76 -7.26
CA VAL A 375 -13.07 20.69 -8.33
C VAL A 375 -14.03 21.87 -8.40
N ALA A 376 -15.34 21.66 -8.17
CA ALA A 376 -16.30 22.76 -8.06
C ALA A 376 -15.97 23.68 -6.88
N ILE A 377 -15.79 23.12 -5.68
CA ILE A 377 -15.46 23.90 -4.47
C ILE A 377 -14.17 24.69 -4.68
N THR A 378 -13.13 24.09 -5.26
CA THR A 378 -11.85 24.77 -5.52
C THR A 378 -12.02 25.88 -6.55
N LEU A 379 -12.74 25.62 -7.65
CA LEU A 379 -12.96 26.60 -8.71
C LEU A 379 -13.82 27.80 -8.25
N PHE A 380 -14.95 27.52 -7.59
CA PHE A 380 -15.81 28.58 -7.07
C PHE A 380 -15.18 29.29 -5.88
N GLY A 381 -14.48 28.59 -4.99
CA GLY A 381 -13.73 29.18 -3.87
C GLY A 381 -12.64 30.14 -4.36
N ALA A 382 -11.82 29.70 -5.33
CA ALA A 382 -10.81 30.52 -5.96
C ALA A 382 -11.42 31.77 -6.64
N THR A 383 -12.55 31.59 -7.33
CA THR A 383 -13.29 32.67 -8.00
C THR A 383 -13.84 33.67 -6.98
N LEU A 384 -14.46 33.23 -5.90
CA LEU A 384 -15.01 34.09 -4.85
C LEU A 384 -13.90 34.87 -4.16
N LEU A 385 -12.75 34.27 -3.86
CA LEU A 385 -11.59 34.97 -3.29
C LEU A 385 -11.05 36.06 -4.25
N ALA A 386 -10.95 35.74 -5.54
CA ALA A 386 -10.49 36.69 -6.54
C ALA A 386 -11.51 37.86 -6.71
N VAL A 387 -12.81 37.55 -6.79
CA VAL A 387 -13.86 38.56 -6.90
C VAL A 387 -13.98 39.39 -5.62
N TYR A 388 -13.79 38.82 -4.44
CA TYR A 388 -13.77 39.57 -3.19
C TYR A 388 -12.71 40.68 -3.23
N LYS A 389 -11.49 40.34 -3.67
CA LYS A 389 -10.41 41.31 -3.85
C LYS A 389 -10.78 42.44 -4.84
N LEU A 390 -11.47 42.09 -5.93
CA LEU A 390 -11.98 43.05 -6.92
C LEU A 390 -13.06 44.01 -6.37
N THR A 391 -13.92 43.54 -5.48
CA THR A 391 -15.00 44.34 -4.89
C THR A 391 -14.53 45.33 -3.83
N MET A 392 -13.30 45.14 -3.31
CA MET A 392 -12.67 46.07 -2.36
C MET A 392 -12.09 47.34 -3.04
N ILE A 393 -11.82 47.30 -4.36
CA ILE A 393 -11.29 48.41 -5.13
C ILE A 393 -12.45 49.35 -5.46
N THR A 394 -12.24 50.68 -5.30
CA THR A 394 -13.27 51.67 -5.64
C THR A 394 -13.59 51.67 -7.15
N PRO A 395 -14.83 52.06 -7.59
CA PRO A 395 -15.17 52.08 -9.00
C PRO A 395 -14.26 52.97 -9.85
N ILE A 396 -13.78 54.07 -9.29
CA ILE A 396 -12.90 55.05 -9.97
C ILE A 396 -11.48 54.44 -10.09
N GLU A 397 -10.96 53.83 -9.06
CA GLU A 397 -9.67 53.14 -9.09
C GLU A 397 -9.73 51.95 -10.05
N ALA A 398 -10.83 51.19 -10.06
CA ALA A 398 -11.01 50.05 -10.97
C ALA A 398 -11.12 50.52 -12.44
N ALA A 399 -11.78 51.63 -12.71
CA ALA A 399 -11.88 52.22 -14.07
C ALA A 399 -10.54 52.79 -14.56
N LYS A 400 -9.77 53.35 -13.64
CA LYS A 400 -8.39 53.85 -13.88
C LYS A 400 -7.33 52.75 -13.72
N TYR A 401 -7.74 51.53 -13.34
CA TYR A 401 -6.82 50.43 -13.12
C TYR A 401 -6.09 50.10 -14.42
N GLU A 402 -4.96 50.72 -14.59
CA GLU A 402 -3.94 50.21 -15.48
C GLU A 402 -3.11 49.23 -14.65
N GLU A 403 -3.04 47.99 -15.07
CA GLU A 403 -2.27 46.95 -14.40
C GLU A 403 -0.76 47.30 -14.32
N VAL A 404 -0.48 48.53 -14.65
CA VAL A 404 0.84 49.08 -14.94
C VAL A 404 1.33 50.14 -14.00
N VAL A 405 0.50 50.75 -13.21
CA VAL A 405 1.07 51.86 -12.42
C VAL A 405 1.62 51.33 -11.13
N GLY A 406 2.91 51.13 -11.18
CA GLY A 406 3.72 50.83 -10.03
C GLY A 406 3.45 51.77 -8.87
N GLU A 407 3.29 51.14 -7.74
CA GLU A 407 3.63 51.79 -6.48
C GLU A 407 5.04 52.33 -6.57
N GLN A 408 5.12 53.63 -6.43
CA GLN A 408 6.29 54.45 -6.04
C GLN A 408 7.65 54.08 -6.67
N GLN A 409 8.11 55.05 -7.46
CA GLN A 409 9.54 55.28 -7.64
C GLN A 409 10.23 55.44 -6.26
N SER A 410 10.49 54.32 -5.57
CA SER A 410 11.40 54.36 -4.45
C SER A 410 12.74 53.85 -4.91
N ASP A 411 13.68 54.75 -4.88
CA ASP A 411 15.14 54.59 -4.80
C ASP A 411 15.77 53.21 -4.91
N TYR A 412 15.75 52.63 -6.11
CA TYR A 412 16.61 51.51 -6.46
C TYR A 412 17.76 51.99 -7.38
N GLN A 413 18.50 52.98 -6.95
CA GLN A 413 19.66 53.46 -7.72
C GLN A 413 20.92 52.58 -7.57
N PHE A 414 21.08 51.81 -6.48
CA PHE A 414 22.35 51.13 -6.20
C PHE A 414 22.58 49.80 -6.94
N GLY A 415 21.55 49.09 -7.34
CA GLY A 415 21.71 47.85 -8.12
C GLY A 415 21.67 48.06 -9.64
N LYS A 416 21.22 49.18 -10.13
CA LYS A 416 20.87 49.43 -11.53
C LYS A 416 22.08 49.44 -12.48
N MET A 417 23.25 49.89 -12.01
CA MET A 417 24.40 50.12 -12.88
C MET A 417 25.34 48.91 -13.03
N PHE A 418 25.34 48.06 -12.01
CA PHE A 418 26.27 46.91 -12.00
C PHE A 418 25.78 45.72 -12.86
N ILE A 419 24.46 45.42 -12.80
CA ILE A 419 23.85 44.28 -13.54
C ILE A 419 23.81 44.60 -15.05
N ILE A 420 23.48 45.83 -15.44
CA ILE A 420 23.37 46.22 -16.87
C ILE A 420 24.71 46.23 -17.59
N LYS A 421 25.78 46.59 -16.91
CA LYS A 421 27.15 46.59 -17.52
C LYS A 421 27.69 45.20 -17.75
N ARG A 422 27.25 44.20 -17.00
CA ARG A 422 27.80 42.82 -17.04
C ARG A 422 26.96 41.84 -17.84
N THR A 423 25.63 42.02 -17.94
CA THR A 423 24.69 41.01 -18.50
C THR A 423 23.96 41.44 -19.77
N GLY A 424 24.16 42.65 -20.25
CA GLY A 424 23.51 43.19 -21.44
C GLY A 424 22.14 43.80 -21.23
N ILE A 425 21.77 44.75 -22.10
CA ILE A 425 20.55 45.57 -22.00
C ILE A 425 19.25 44.74 -21.94
N ILE A 426 19.15 43.67 -22.75
CA ILE A 426 17.93 42.85 -22.86
C ILE A 426 17.66 42.06 -21.58
N PHE A 427 18.70 41.50 -20.96
CA PHE A 427 18.57 40.80 -19.68
C PHE A 427 18.18 41.75 -18.56
N GLY A 428 18.76 42.96 -18.53
CA GLY A 428 18.40 43.98 -17.58
C GLY A 428 16.93 44.46 -17.73
N MET A 429 16.39 44.47 -18.94
CA MET A 429 14.97 44.74 -19.19
C MET A 429 14.08 43.61 -18.69
N ALA A 430 14.43 42.34 -18.96
CA ALA A 430 13.71 41.15 -18.44
C ALA A 430 13.67 41.12 -16.91
N PHE A 431 14.79 41.37 -16.25
CA PHE A 431 14.91 41.37 -14.80
C PHE A 431 14.07 42.52 -14.16
N ARG A 432 14.11 43.72 -14.78
CA ARG A 432 13.27 44.87 -14.33
C ARG A 432 11.77 44.59 -14.48
N ASN A 433 11.37 43.93 -15.57
CA ASN A 433 9.98 43.54 -15.78
C ASN A 433 9.48 42.61 -14.69
N ILE A 434 10.28 41.64 -14.26
CA ILE A 434 9.95 40.71 -13.18
C ILE A 434 9.87 41.44 -11.83
N LEU A 435 10.85 42.31 -11.53
CA LEU A 435 10.86 43.10 -10.28
C LEU A 435 9.72 44.09 -10.16
N ARG A 436 9.18 44.55 -11.29
CA ARG A 436 7.99 45.41 -11.33
C ARG A 436 6.76 44.74 -10.74
N TYR A 437 6.68 43.40 -10.83
CA TYR A 437 5.56 42.58 -10.35
C TYR A 437 6.00 41.57 -9.28
N LYS A 438 6.79 41.98 -8.28
CA LYS A 438 7.40 41.13 -7.25
C LYS A 438 6.43 40.13 -6.61
N LYS A 439 5.26 40.64 -6.13
CA LYS A 439 4.25 39.81 -5.48
C LYS A 439 3.74 38.71 -6.42
N LYS A 440 3.44 39.02 -7.67
CA LYS A 440 2.96 38.06 -8.69
C LYS A 440 4.04 37.03 -9.03
N PHE A 441 5.28 37.47 -9.17
CA PHE A 441 6.44 36.61 -9.42
C PHE A 441 6.66 35.60 -8.29
N MET A 442 6.69 36.08 -7.04
CA MET A 442 6.84 35.22 -5.87
C MET A 442 5.74 34.16 -5.77
N PHE A 443 4.48 34.58 -5.98
CA PHE A 443 3.36 33.62 -5.99
C PHE A 443 3.53 32.53 -7.04
N ILE A 444 3.89 32.91 -8.26
CA ILE A 444 4.07 31.94 -9.36
C ILE A 444 5.16 30.95 -9.02
N ILE A 445 6.32 31.42 -8.54
CA ILE A 445 7.46 30.55 -8.20
C ILE A 445 7.12 29.62 -7.06
N ILE A 446 6.48 30.12 -5.99
CA ILE A 446 6.08 29.30 -4.85
C ILE A 446 5.12 28.19 -5.28
N PHE A 447 4.09 28.51 -6.07
CA PHE A 447 3.12 27.51 -6.51
C PHE A 447 3.71 26.47 -7.45
N LEU A 448 4.59 26.91 -8.34
CA LEU A 448 5.28 26.02 -9.27
C LEU A 448 6.26 25.10 -8.54
N ALA A 449 7.05 25.67 -7.62
CA ALA A 449 7.98 24.90 -6.81
C ALA A 449 7.24 23.88 -5.94
N PHE A 450 6.14 24.27 -5.31
CA PHE A 450 5.35 23.37 -4.48
C PHE A 450 4.77 22.18 -5.27
N GLY A 451 4.23 22.41 -6.48
CA GLY A 451 3.73 21.35 -7.34
C GLY A 451 4.84 20.36 -7.76
N CYS A 452 6.01 20.88 -8.12
CA CYS A 452 7.17 20.03 -8.45
C CYS A 452 7.70 19.28 -7.23
N GLU A 453 7.73 19.91 -6.04
CA GLU A 453 8.20 19.31 -4.79
C GLU A 453 7.36 18.10 -4.39
N ILE A 454 6.03 18.19 -4.45
CA ILE A 454 5.15 17.03 -4.17
C ILE A 454 5.48 15.84 -5.10
N GLY A 455 5.73 16.11 -6.39
CA GLY A 455 6.13 15.07 -7.32
C GLY A 455 7.49 14.44 -6.98
N LEU A 456 8.48 15.26 -6.58
CA LEU A 456 9.80 14.78 -6.14
C LEU A 456 9.71 13.97 -4.84
N LEU A 457 8.90 14.41 -3.88
CA LEU A 457 8.61 13.66 -2.66
C LEU A 457 7.98 12.30 -2.97
N GLY A 458 7.05 12.24 -3.92
CA GLY A 458 6.48 10.98 -4.37
C GLY A 458 7.54 10.00 -4.89
N ILE A 459 8.56 10.48 -5.62
CA ILE A 459 9.68 9.66 -6.08
C ILE A 459 10.52 9.16 -4.90
N VAL A 460 10.82 10.04 -3.92
CA VAL A 460 11.60 9.67 -2.72
C VAL A 460 10.87 8.63 -1.89
N VAL A 461 9.58 8.82 -1.66
CA VAL A 461 8.75 7.84 -0.94
C VAL A 461 8.78 6.50 -1.68
N THR A 462 8.53 6.49 -2.99
CA THR A 462 8.51 5.26 -3.79
C THR A 462 9.83 4.48 -3.76
N LYS A 463 10.97 5.19 -3.86
CA LYS A 463 12.29 4.54 -3.78
C LYS A 463 12.60 4.09 -2.35
N GLY A 464 12.28 4.93 -1.38
CA GLY A 464 12.63 4.70 0.02
C GLY A 464 11.84 3.58 0.69
N THR A 465 10.55 3.46 0.37
CA THR A 465 9.65 2.42 0.91
C THR A 465 9.64 1.13 0.09
N ASN A 466 10.62 0.96 -0.80
CA ASN A 466 10.73 -0.24 -1.64
C ASN A 466 11.02 -1.48 -0.79
N GLN A 467 10.14 -2.47 -0.84
CA GLN A 467 10.33 -3.75 -0.13
C GLN A 467 11.61 -4.50 -0.56
N MET A 468 12.14 -4.24 -1.76
CA MET A 468 13.46 -4.75 -2.16
C MET A 468 14.57 -4.36 -1.19
N ASN A 469 14.48 -3.18 -0.56
CA ASN A 469 15.45 -2.75 0.44
C ASN A 469 15.44 -3.65 1.70
N ARG A 470 14.30 -4.28 1.99
CA ARG A 470 14.16 -5.27 3.06
C ARG A 470 14.75 -6.60 2.63
N LEU A 471 14.37 -7.10 1.46
CA LEU A 471 14.81 -8.40 0.94
C LEU A 471 16.34 -8.46 0.74
N GLN A 472 16.96 -7.36 0.32
CA GLN A 472 18.41 -7.28 0.15
C GLN A 472 19.21 -7.39 1.45
N LYS A 473 18.56 -7.31 2.62
CA LYS A 473 19.21 -7.49 3.93
C LYS A 473 19.20 -8.94 4.40
N ASN A 474 18.40 -9.81 3.77
CA ASN A 474 18.36 -11.23 4.10
C ASN A 474 19.63 -11.93 3.60
N PRO A 475 20.04 -13.07 4.23
CA PRO A 475 21.12 -13.91 3.72
C PRO A 475 20.82 -14.36 2.28
N ASP A 476 21.88 -14.54 1.46
CA ASP A 476 21.73 -15.00 0.08
C ASP A 476 21.12 -16.41 0.00
N PHE A 477 21.52 -17.28 0.93
CA PHE A 477 20.95 -18.63 1.08
C PHE A 477 20.72 -18.96 2.55
N THR A 478 19.61 -19.65 2.81
CA THR A 478 19.31 -20.24 4.12
C THR A 478 18.99 -21.72 3.90
N ILE A 479 19.67 -22.61 4.65
CA ILE A 479 19.38 -24.04 4.68
C ILE A 479 18.65 -24.33 5.98
N GLU A 480 17.50 -24.98 5.89
CA GLU A 480 16.67 -25.34 7.04
C GLU A 480 16.07 -26.74 6.86
N VAL A 481 15.64 -27.34 7.96
CA VAL A 481 14.87 -28.60 7.97
C VAL A 481 13.38 -28.25 7.91
N PRO A 482 12.60 -28.81 6.96
CA PRO A 482 11.14 -28.61 6.93
C PRO A 482 10.47 -29.14 8.21
N MET A 483 9.40 -28.47 8.66
CA MET A 483 8.70 -28.87 9.88
C MET A 483 8.13 -30.30 9.82
N ASP A 484 7.63 -30.71 8.66
CA ASP A 484 7.14 -32.08 8.42
C ASP A 484 8.23 -33.10 8.71
N THR A 485 9.47 -32.78 8.37
CA THR A 485 10.63 -33.66 8.64
C THR A 485 11.02 -33.61 10.11
N VAL A 486 10.93 -32.47 10.76
CA VAL A 486 11.14 -32.36 12.22
C VAL A 486 10.15 -33.29 12.94
N THR A 487 8.88 -33.22 12.58
CA THR A 487 7.83 -34.09 13.16
C THR A 487 8.13 -35.56 12.91
N TYR A 488 8.54 -35.89 11.67
CA TYR A 488 8.96 -37.28 11.36
C TYR A 488 10.14 -37.76 12.23
N LEU A 489 11.15 -36.92 12.43
CA LEU A 489 12.33 -37.24 13.26
C LEU A 489 11.93 -37.43 14.73
N VAL A 490 10.96 -36.67 15.22
CA VAL A 490 10.42 -36.83 16.58
C VAL A 490 9.67 -38.15 16.73
N GLU A 491 8.89 -38.56 15.73
CA GLU A 491 8.10 -39.78 15.78
C GLU A 491 8.91 -41.04 15.53
N ASN A 492 9.96 -40.99 14.71
CA ASN A 492 10.71 -42.16 14.26
C ASN A 492 12.19 -42.14 14.70
N GLY A 493 12.65 -41.11 15.37
CA GLY A 493 13.99 -40.98 15.94
C GLY A 493 14.22 -42.05 17.05
N LYS A 494 15.45 -42.53 17.18
CA LYS A 494 15.75 -43.56 18.17
C LYS A 494 16.29 -43.01 19.48
N ASP A 495 17.16 -42.00 19.42
CA ASP A 495 17.84 -41.45 20.60
C ASP A 495 17.73 -39.92 20.73
N GLU A 496 18.08 -39.17 19.68
CA GLU A 496 18.05 -37.72 19.66
C GLU A 496 17.43 -37.18 18.35
N VAL A 497 16.80 -35.98 18.42
CA VAL A 497 16.30 -35.30 17.25
C VAL A 497 17.35 -34.30 16.77
N GLU A 498 18.27 -34.77 15.91
CA GLU A 498 19.23 -33.87 15.24
C GLU A 498 18.64 -33.27 13.97
N LEU A 499 18.82 -31.97 13.78
CA LEU A 499 18.37 -31.24 12.60
C LEU A 499 19.47 -31.11 11.56
N ILE A 500 20.40 -30.22 11.77
CA ILE A 500 21.59 -30.07 10.93
C ILE A 500 22.79 -30.48 11.74
N THR A 501 23.40 -31.64 11.38
CA THR A 501 24.53 -32.19 12.13
C THR A 501 25.80 -31.36 11.92
N ASP A 502 26.71 -31.41 12.86
CA ASP A 502 27.99 -30.73 12.73
C ASP A 502 28.80 -31.21 11.52
N ASP A 503 28.70 -32.51 11.19
CA ASP A 503 29.32 -33.08 10.00
C ASP A 503 28.77 -32.43 8.71
N ASN A 504 27.45 -32.24 8.63
CA ASN A 504 26.82 -31.59 7.50
C ASN A 504 27.25 -30.12 7.39
N ILE A 505 27.47 -29.46 8.52
CA ILE A 505 27.98 -28.07 8.55
C ILE A 505 29.43 -28.03 8.04
N VAL A 506 30.25 -28.97 8.42
CA VAL A 506 31.63 -29.10 7.92
C VAL A 506 31.64 -29.34 6.41
N ASP A 507 30.78 -30.21 5.91
CA ASP A 507 30.65 -30.47 4.48
C ASP A 507 30.18 -29.26 3.68
N ILE A 508 29.20 -28.52 4.19
CA ILE A 508 28.73 -27.26 3.59
C ILE A 508 29.89 -26.24 3.55
N LYS A 509 30.64 -26.10 4.67
CA LYS A 509 31.79 -25.20 4.73
C LYS A 509 32.84 -25.58 3.69
N ASN A 510 33.22 -26.86 3.63
CA ASN A 510 34.24 -27.36 2.70
C ASN A 510 33.83 -27.17 1.24
N THR A 511 32.57 -27.42 0.92
CA THR A 511 32.01 -27.26 -0.43
C THR A 511 31.99 -25.79 -0.89
N LEU A 512 31.85 -24.86 0.04
CA LEU A 512 31.60 -23.45 -0.26
C LEU A 512 32.74 -22.49 0.13
N THR A 513 33.81 -22.93 0.79
CA THR A 513 34.89 -22.09 1.35
C THR A 513 35.41 -21.00 0.40
N SER A 514 35.55 -21.31 -0.89
CA SER A 514 36.06 -20.34 -1.89
C SER A 514 35.03 -19.35 -2.37
N TYR A 515 33.74 -19.57 -2.12
CA TYR A 515 32.62 -18.82 -2.69
C TYR A 515 31.89 -17.97 -1.65
N THR A 516 31.98 -18.29 -0.36
CA THR A 516 31.28 -17.60 0.73
C THR A 516 32.07 -16.42 1.26
N GLU A 517 31.36 -15.36 1.64
CA GLU A 517 31.89 -14.24 2.42
C GLU A 517 31.74 -14.53 3.92
N ASN A 518 30.55 -14.99 4.32
CA ASN A 518 30.21 -15.32 5.70
C ASN A 518 29.26 -16.51 5.75
N LEU A 519 29.42 -17.37 6.76
CA LEU A 519 28.54 -18.47 7.08
C LEU A 519 28.18 -18.38 8.57
N LYS A 520 26.91 -18.16 8.87
CA LYS A 520 26.37 -18.05 10.23
C LYS A 520 25.50 -19.27 10.51
N ILE A 521 25.75 -19.94 11.61
CA ILE A 521 24.93 -21.03 12.12
C ILE A 521 24.02 -20.44 13.19
N VAL A 522 22.72 -20.59 13.04
CA VAL A 522 21.76 -20.16 14.05
C VAL A 522 21.41 -21.35 14.92
N GLN A 523 21.74 -21.24 16.20
CA GLN A 523 21.52 -22.26 17.21
C GLN A 523 20.34 -21.92 18.10
N GLY A 524 19.61 -22.94 18.53
CA GLY A 524 18.48 -22.78 19.44
C GLY A 524 18.04 -24.09 20.05
N PHE A 525 16.95 -24.04 20.79
CA PHE A 525 16.29 -25.20 21.36
C PHE A 525 14.89 -25.33 20.79
N LEU A 526 14.37 -26.55 20.80
CA LEU A 526 12.98 -26.85 20.47
C LEU A 526 12.30 -27.44 21.70
N PRO A 527 11.88 -26.63 22.69
CA PRO A 527 11.29 -27.15 23.90
C PRO A 527 9.81 -27.48 23.69
N ILE A 528 9.31 -28.42 24.48
CA ILE A 528 7.89 -28.67 24.65
C ILE A 528 7.45 -28.04 25.98
N ILE A 529 6.31 -27.37 26.01
CA ILE A 529 5.75 -26.75 27.21
C ILE A 529 4.92 -27.80 27.94
N LYS A 530 5.34 -28.13 29.18
CA LYS A 530 4.73 -29.21 29.96
C LYS A 530 3.30 -28.88 30.43
N ASN A 531 3.04 -27.66 30.79
CA ASN A 531 1.76 -27.22 31.38
C ASN A 531 0.87 -26.41 30.45
N ALA A 532 1.11 -26.50 29.14
CA ALA A 532 0.26 -25.80 28.14
C ALA A 532 -1.22 -26.27 28.22
N ALA A 533 -1.44 -27.54 28.49
CA ALA A 533 -2.78 -28.11 28.60
C ALA A 533 -3.50 -27.80 29.93
N GLU A 534 -2.79 -27.42 30.98
CA GLU A 534 -3.35 -27.18 32.32
C GLU A 534 -3.77 -25.71 32.55
N THR A 535 -3.29 -24.80 31.72
CA THR A 535 -3.59 -23.36 31.80
C THR A 535 -4.25 -22.87 30.53
N ASP A 536 -5.48 -22.40 30.62
CA ASP A 536 -6.22 -21.76 29.50
C ASP A 536 -5.43 -20.60 28.87
N SER A 537 -4.41 -20.15 29.56
CA SER A 537 -3.59 -18.99 29.23
C SER A 537 -2.40 -19.23 28.31
N LEU A 538 -2.09 -20.49 27.97
CA LEU A 538 -0.99 -20.84 27.05
C LEU A 538 -1.51 -21.54 25.78
N LYS A 539 -2.79 -21.42 25.47
CA LYS A 539 -3.44 -22.05 24.30
C LYS A 539 -2.84 -21.64 22.96
N ILE A 540 -2.20 -20.47 22.87
CA ILE A 540 -1.50 -20.05 21.65
C ILE A 540 -0.33 -20.96 21.35
N VAL A 541 0.35 -21.43 22.36
CA VAL A 541 1.48 -22.37 22.21
C VAL A 541 1.01 -23.75 21.79
N GLU A 542 -0.26 -24.09 22.03
CA GLU A 542 -0.88 -25.32 21.52
C GLU A 542 -1.10 -25.28 19.99
N HIS A 543 -1.25 -24.11 19.40
CA HIS A 543 -1.36 -23.95 17.95
C HIS A 543 -0.02 -24.12 17.22
N ASP A 544 1.09 -23.77 17.88
CA ASP A 544 2.43 -24.10 17.37
C ASP A 544 2.98 -25.26 18.21
N SER A 545 2.90 -26.44 17.65
CA SER A 545 3.35 -27.69 18.30
C SER A 545 4.82 -27.67 18.71
N LEU A 546 5.64 -26.74 18.18
CA LEU A 546 7.08 -26.64 18.43
C LEU A 546 7.55 -25.16 18.48
N PRO A 547 7.49 -24.51 19.65
CA PRO A 547 8.05 -23.18 19.79
C PRO A 547 9.56 -23.18 19.60
N VAL A 548 10.10 -22.13 18.99
CA VAL A 548 11.53 -21.98 18.77
C VAL A 548 12.13 -21.13 19.91
N MET A 549 13.07 -21.69 20.65
CA MET A 549 13.77 -20.94 21.69
C MET A 549 15.18 -20.54 21.21
N GLN A 550 15.45 -19.25 21.19
CA GLN A 550 16.72 -18.69 20.73
C GLN A 550 17.11 -17.40 21.47
N THR A 551 18.31 -16.92 21.25
CA THR A 551 18.73 -15.56 21.60
C THR A 551 18.54 -14.64 20.40
N LEU A 552 18.45 -13.32 20.68
CA LEU A 552 18.51 -12.29 19.64
C LEU A 552 19.92 -11.67 19.64
N ASP A 553 20.39 -11.24 18.47
CA ASP A 553 21.58 -10.43 18.37
C ASP A 553 21.39 -9.07 19.08
N ASP A 554 22.51 -8.45 19.52
CA ASP A 554 22.48 -7.18 20.25
C ASP A 554 21.66 -6.08 19.54
N LYS A 555 21.66 -6.09 18.21
CA LYS A 555 20.95 -5.11 17.40
C LYS A 555 19.44 -5.35 17.43
N SER A 556 19.00 -6.58 17.26
CA SER A 556 17.59 -6.97 17.34
C SER A 556 17.06 -6.78 18.75
N MET A 557 17.83 -7.12 19.78
CA MET A 557 17.44 -6.91 21.17
C MET A 557 17.24 -5.41 21.48
N LYS A 558 18.14 -4.54 21.06
CA LYS A 558 17.97 -3.08 21.25
C LYS A 558 16.75 -2.54 20.56
N LYS A 559 16.43 -3.04 19.37
CA LYS A 559 15.22 -2.64 18.64
C LYS A 559 13.95 -3.12 19.35
N LEU A 560 13.96 -4.36 19.83
CA LEU A 560 12.83 -4.92 20.56
C LEU A 560 12.55 -4.14 21.85
N VAL A 561 13.59 -3.82 22.61
CA VAL A 561 13.46 -3.00 23.85
C VAL A 561 12.85 -1.64 23.51
N LYS A 562 13.37 -0.96 22.50
CA LYS A 562 12.83 0.33 22.06
C LYS A 562 11.37 0.24 21.63
N TYR A 563 11.01 -0.80 20.86
CA TYR A 563 9.63 -1.05 20.43
C TYR A 563 8.67 -1.25 21.62
N VAL A 564 9.09 -2.06 22.58
CA VAL A 564 8.35 -2.32 23.82
C VAL A 564 8.12 -1.03 24.63
N GLU A 565 9.15 -0.17 24.76
CA GLU A 565 9.04 1.11 25.46
C GLU A 565 8.13 2.10 24.73
N GLU A 566 8.26 2.23 23.40
CA GLU A 566 7.44 3.15 22.60
C GLU A 566 5.96 2.77 22.55
N ASN A 567 5.65 1.48 22.62
CA ASN A 567 4.27 0.96 22.60
C ASN A 567 3.70 0.64 23.99
N ASN A 568 4.43 0.95 25.06
CA ASN A 568 4.03 0.67 26.45
C ASN A 568 3.65 -0.81 26.71
N ILE A 569 4.33 -1.75 26.03
CA ILE A 569 4.09 -3.17 26.21
C ILE A 569 4.65 -3.60 27.58
N PRO A 570 3.88 -4.30 28.42
CA PRO A 570 4.36 -4.70 29.75
C PRO A 570 5.44 -5.79 29.65
N VAL A 571 6.68 -5.46 30.02
CA VAL A 571 7.83 -6.38 30.03
C VAL A 571 8.68 -6.19 31.28
N ASP A 572 8.95 -7.29 32.00
CA ASP A 572 9.88 -7.31 33.12
C ASP A 572 11.34 -7.52 32.67
N GLN A 573 11.94 -6.43 32.20
CA GLN A 573 13.34 -6.44 31.69
C GLN A 573 14.35 -6.89 32.76
N LYS A 574 14.09 -6.60 34.05
CA LYS A 574 15.00 -6.96 35.13
C LYS A 574 15.07 -8.48 35.34
N THR A 575 13.91 -9.13 35.42
CA THR A 575 13.84 -10.58 35.55
C THR A 575 14.38 -11.27 34.31
N PHE A 576 14.12 -10.74 33.11
CA PHE A 576 14.65 -11.26 31.85
C PHE A 576 16.18 -11.32 31.85
N ASN A 577 16.85 -10.24 32.27
CA ASN A 577 18.32 -10.15 32.23
C ASN A 577 19.03 -10.86 33.39
N GLU A 578 18.43 -10.92 34.58
CA GLU A 578 19.11 -11.32 35.81
C GLU A 578 18.72 -12.72 36.32
N LYS A 579 17.48 -13.13 36.16
CA LYS A 579 16.88 -14.29 36.85
C LYS A 579 16.43 -15.45 35.97
N GLY A 580 16.79 -15.49 34.72
CA GLY A 580 16.39 -16.59 33.83
C GLY A 580 14.93 -16.46 33.38
N GLY A 581 14.59 -15.30 32.87
CA GLY A 581 13.28 -15.04 32.27
C GLY A 581 13.24 -15.38 30.78
N VAL A 582 12.04 -15.49 30.26
CA VAL A 582 11.74 -15.71 28.84
C VAL A 582 10.75 -14.66 28.34
N LEU A 583 10.97 -14.13 27.13
CA LEU A 583 9.98 -13.33 26.40
C LEU A 583 9.31 -14.22 25.37
N ILE A 584 7.98 -14.17 25.32
CA ILE A 584 7.19 -14.86 24.32
C ILE A 584 6.90 -13.88 23.17
N LEU A 585 7.39 -14.20 21.99
CA LEU A 585 7.05 -13.47 20.78
C LEU A 585 6.22 -14.37 19.88
N HIS A 586 5.15 -13.83 19.31
CA HIS A 586 4.36 -14.57 18.33
C HIS A 586 4.27 -13.80 17.00
N GLU A 587 4.35 -14.52 15.92
CA GLU A 587 4.21 -14.03 14.54
C GLU A 587 2.83 -14.43 14.03
N ASN A 588 2.17 -13.51 13.34
CA ASN A 588 0.82 -13.62 12.79
C ASN A 588 -0.34 -13.65 13.77
N LEU A 589 -1.36 -13.11 13.33
CA LEU A 589 -2.82 -13.17 13.44
C LEU A 589 -3.37 -13.93 14.67
N ILE A 590 -2.65 -13.87 15.80
CA ILE A 590 -3.21 -14.34 17.05
C ILE A 590 -4.33 -13.38 17.43
N PRO A 591 -5.56 -13.87 17.63
CA PRO A 591 -6.68 -13.03 17.96
C PRO A 591 -6.44 -12.25 19.26
N GLN A 592 -6.92 -11.03 19.31
CA GLN A 592 -6.79 -10.16 20.50
C GLN A 592 -7.25 -10.84 21.79
N THR A 593 -8.28 -11.70 21.71
CA THR A 593 -8.79 -12.45 22.85
C THR A 593 -7.74 -13.37 23.48
N TYR A 594 -6.87 -13.97 22.65
CA TYR A 594 -5.76 -14.79 23.14
C TYR A 594 -4.61 -13.92 23.68
N GLU A 595 -4.34 -12.77 23.06
CA GLU A 595 -3.35 -11.81 23.59
C GLU A 595 -3.71 -11.32 24.97
N ASP A 596 -4.98 -11.03 25.24
CA ASP A 596 -5.45 -10.59 26.55
C ASP A 596 -5.23 -11.71 27.59
N ILE A 597 -5.52 -12.97 27.25
CA ILE A 597 -5.32 -14.13 28.11
C ILE A 597 -3.82 -14.37 28.35
N GLU A 598 -3.00 -14.28 27.33
CA GLU A 598 -1.57 -14.56 27.44
C GLU A 598 -0.81 -13.47 28.19
N THR A 599 -1.23 -12.19 28.09
CA THR A 599 -0.65 -11.10 28.90
C THR A 599 -0.91 -11.29 30.39
N GLU A 600 -2.02 -11.91 30.80
CA GLU A 600 -2.30 -12.29 32.20
C GLU A 600 -1.31 -13.32 32.74
N CYS A 601 -0.57 -14.01 31.89
CA CYS A 601 0.44 -14.98 32.29
C CYS A 601 1.81 -14.39 32.56
N ILE A 602 1.98 -13.08 32.37
CA ILE A 602 3.25 -12.39 32.67
C ILE A 602 3.57 -12.56 34.16
N GLY A 603 4.81 -12.99 34.44
CA GLY A 603 5.27 -13.30 35.78
C GLY A 603 5.05 -14.74 36.24
N LYS A 604 4.26 -15.54 35.54
CA LYS A 604 4.05 -16.97 35.85
C LYS A 604 5.23 -17.82 35.37
N ILE A 605 5.36 -19.01 35.92
CA ILE A 605 6.44 -19.95 35.60
C ILE A 605 5.97 -20.89 34.47
N ILE A 606 6.81 -21.02 33.47
CA ILE A 606 6.64 -21.97 32.35
C ILE A 606 7.59 -23.13 32.59
N GLU A 607 7.07 -24.35 32.58
CA GLU A 607 7.86 -25.58 32.65
C GLU A 607 8.09 -26.13 31.25
N LEU A 608 9.36 -26.34 30.93
CA LEU A 608 9.83 -26.78 29.61
C LEU A 608 10.63 -28.08 29.75
N TYR A 609 10.48 -28.97 28.77
CA TYR A 609 11.35 -30.13 28.60
C TYR A 609 11.84 -30.24 27.15
N ASP A 610 12.90 -30.95 26.93
CA ASP A 610 13.52 -31.07 25.61
C ASP A 610 12.65 -31.88 24.65
N LEU A 611 12.79 -31.57 23.37
CA LEU A 611 12.17 -32.36 22.31
C LEU A 611 12.91 -33.71 22.20
N VAL A 612 12.18 -34.77 22.44
CA VAL A 612 12.70 -36.15 22.37
C VAL A 612 11.80 -37.01 21.50
N PRO A 613 12.32 -38.09 20.96
CA PRO A 613 11.53 -39.04 20.18
C PRO A 613 10.34 -39.62 20.95
N VAL A 614 9.25 -39.89 20.22
CA VAL A 614 8.05 -40.53 20.79
C VAL A 614 8.38 -41.90 21.37
N GLY A 615 7.98 -42.14 22.60
CA GLY A 615 8.27 -43.46 23.32
C GLY A 615 9.29 -43.30 24.43
N THR A 616 9.98 -42.15 24.53
CA THR A 616 10.83 -41.83 25.69
C THR A 616 9.95 -41.57 26.90
N ALA A 617 10.25 -42.15 28.05
CA ALA A 617 9.44 -41.99 29.28
C ALA A 617 9.52 -40.54 29.78
N MET A 618 8.43 -39.78 29.71
CA MET A 618 8.34 -38.36 30.14
C MET A 618 8.66 -38.16 31.63
N GLN A 619 8.58 -39.21 32.45
CA GLN A 619 8.85 -39.12 33.89
C GLN A 619 10.34 -39.00 34.26
N GLU A 620 11.25 -39.31 33.33
CA GLU A 620 12.69 -39.22 33.55
C GLU A 620 13.36 -37.94 33.01
N MET A 621 12.55 -37.03 32.39
CA MET A 621 13.09 -35.86 31.76
C MET A 621 13.36 -34.73 32.75
N SER A 622 14.51 -34.11 32.64
CA SER A 622 14.82 -32.89 33.35
C SER A 622 13.96 -31.72 32.80
N THR A 623 13.24 -31.05 33.70
CA THR A 623 12.43 -29.88 33.36
C THR A 623 13.17 -28.61 33.71
N VAL A 624 13.01 -27.62 32.87
CA VAL A 624 13.49 -26.26 33.11
C VAL A 624 12.30 -25.35 33.43
N LYS A 625 12.45 -24.54 34.48
CA LYS A 625 11.45 -23.55 34.88
C LYS A 625 11.93 -22.15 34.54
N LEU A 626 11.21 -21.46 33.66
CA LEU A 626 11.49 -20.10 33.28
C LEU A 626 10.29 -19.20 33.66
N ARG A 627 10.57 -17.94 34.01
CA ARG A 627 9.53 -16.97 34.27
C ARG A 627 9.17 -16.22 33.00
N ASN A 628 7.89 -16.18 32.63
CA ASN A 628 7.41 -15.35 31.54
C ASN A 628 7.57 -13.86 31.92
N CYS A 629 8.39 -13.14 31.19
CA CYS A 629 8.73 -11.73 31.42
C CYS A 629 7.95 -10.78 30.50
N GLY A 630 7.28 -11.28 29.47
CA GLY A 630 6.50 -10.46 28.56
C GLY A 630 5.95 -11.26 27.39
N TYR A 631 4.88 -10.76 26.81
CA TYR A 631 4.21 -11.33 25.65
C TYR A 631 4.12 -10.25 24.57
N ILE A 632 4.68 -10.50 23.39
CA ILE A 632 4.86 -9.47 22.35
C ILE A 632 4.36 -9.99 21.01
N ASN A 633 3.39 -9.29 20.44
CA ASN A 633 2.95 -9.55 19.07
C ASN A 633 3.91 -8.87 18.08
N ILE A 634 4.61 -9.69 17.28
CA ILE A 634 5.56 -9.22 16.27
C ILE A 634 4.98 -9.12 14.85
N SER A 635 3.68 -9.37 14.70
CA SER A 635 2.99 -9.25 13.40
C SER A 635 2.58 -7.83 13.06
N GLN A 636 2.68 -6.92 14.01
CA GLN A 636 2.29 -5.52 13.79
C GLN A 636 3.24 -4.84 12.79
N SER A 637 2.70 -3.97 11.96
CA SER A 637 3.44 -3.29 10.88
C SER A 637 4.57 -2.39 11.36
N ASP A 638 4.48 -1.90 12.60
CA ASP A 638 5.48 -1.06 13.28
C ASP A 638 6.53 -1.87 14.06
N CYS A 639 6.34 -3.19 14.18
CA CYS A 639 7.32 -4.05 14.83
C CYS A 639 8.62 -4.11 14.01
N PRO A 640 9.79 -3.93 14.67
CA PRO A 640 11.08 -3.99 14.00
C PRO A 640 11.38 -5.39 13.46
N THR A 641 12.14 -5.47 12.38
CA THR A 641 12.64 -6.74 11.88
C THR A 641 13.67 -7.32 12.85
N LEU A 642 13.35 -8.48 13.42
CA LEU A 642 14.20 -9.23 14.34
C LEU A 642 14.92 -10.38 13.62
N ASP A 643 16.07 -10.81 14.12
CA ASP A 643 16.82 -11.97 13.61
C ASP A 643 16.26 -13.28 14.22
N LEU A 644 15.15 -13.76 13.65
CA LEU A 644 14.45 -14.96 14.09
C LEU A 644 14.61 -16.07 13.04
N SER A 645 14.85 -17.30 13.52
CA SER A 645 14.93 -18.50 12.68
C SER A 645 13.55 -19.05 12.34
N TRP A 646 13.45 -19.82 11.26
CA TRP A 646 12.21 -20.49 10.84
C TRP A 646 10.99 -19.56 10.78
N ARG A 647 11.16 -18.36 10.25
CA ARG A 647 10.04 -17.44 10.06
C ARG A 647 8.96 -18.07 9.22
N GLY A 648 7.76 -18.10 9.78
CA GLY A 648 6.57 -18.62 9.13
C GLY A 648 5.32 -18.10 9.82
N ASN A 649 4.17 -18.35 9.20
CA ASN A 649 2.88 -18.01 9.77
C ASN A 649 2.64 -18.84 11.03
N ASP A 650 2.07 -18.24 12.07
CA ASP A 650 1.67 -18.87 13.33
C ASP A 650 2.83 -19.43 14.18
N LYS A 651 4.01 -18.80 14.13
CA LYS A 651 5.17 -19.19 14.93
C LYS A 651 5.22 -18.48 16.28
N VAL A 652 5.59 -19.26 17.31
CA VAL A 652 5.88 -18.76 18.66
C VAL A 652 7.38 -18.88 18.93
N TYR A 653 7.97 -17.79 19.42
CA TYR A 653 9.38 -17.73 19.78
C TYR A 653 9.53 -17.48 21.28
N LEU A 654 10.40 -18.25 21.89
CA LEU A 654 10.82 -18.09 23.30
C LEU A 654 12.18 -17.44 23.32
N ILE A 655 12.22 -16.12 23.53
CA ILE A 655 13.51 -15.39 23.54
C ILE A 655 14.08 -15.39 24.94
N VAL A 656 15.35 -15.79 25.05
CA VAL A 656 16.11 -15.83 26.31
C VAL A 656 17.38 -14.99 26.19
N SER A 657 17.90 -14.53 27.33
CA SER A 657 19.19 -13.83 27.37
C SER A 657 20.34 -14.81 27.13
N ASP A 658 21.50 -14.32 26.63
CA ASP A 658 22.69 -15.17 26.43
C ASP A 658 23.16 -15.89 27.70
N LYS A 659 22.97 -15.26 28.88
CA LYS A 659 23.25 -15.87 30.18
C LYS A 659 22.32 -17.04 30.47
N THR A 660 21.06 -16.90 30.16
CA THR A 660 20.06 -17.96 30.32
C THR A 660 20.30 -19.05 29.30
N PHE A 661 20.55 -18.72 28.05
CA PHE A 661 20.88 -19.66 26.98
C PHE A 661 22.08 -20.55 27.35
N SER A 662 23.13 -19.96 27.90
CA SER A 662 24.32 -20.71 28.33
C SER A 662 24.01 -21.72 29.46
N LYS A 663 23.14 -21.39 30.39
CA LYS A 663 22.68 -22.32 31.44
C LYS A 663 21.77 -23.43 30.93
N LEU A 664 20.98 -23.13 29.91
CA LEU A 664 20.06 -24.09 29.31
C LEU A 664 20.78 -25.19 28.53
N LYS A 665 22.00 -24.96 28.05
CA LYS A 665 22.84 -25.97 27.38
C LYS A 665 23.15 -27.21 28.24
N ASP A 666 23.09 -27.04 29.55
CA ASP A 666 23.35 -28.15 30.49
C ASP A 666 22.14 -29.06 30.66
N VAL A 667 20.94 -28.64 30.20
CA VAL A 667 19.66 -29.32 30.43
C VAL A 667 18.91 -29.62 29.14
N LEU A 668 19.00 -28.74 28.16
CA LEU A 668 18.34 -28.85 26.84
C LEU A 668 19.35 -29.04 25.74
N THR A 669 19.04 -29.87 24.75
CA THR A 669 19.89 -30.10 23.58
C THR A 669 19.93 -28.89 22.64
N VAL A 670 21.12 -28.36 22.40
CA VAL A 670 21.31 -27.29 21.40
C VAL A 670 21.22 -27.88 20.02
N ARG A 671 20.38 -27.31 19.19
CA ARG A 671 20.18 -27.72 17.80
C ARG A 671 20.61 -26.63 16.85
N ASN A 672 21.22 -27.00 15.72
CA ASN A 672 21.47 -26.09 14.62
C ASN A 672 20.18 -25.96 13.83
N LEU A 673 19.49 -24.83 13.98
CA LEU A 673 18.18 -24.59 13.40
C LEU A 673 18.29 -24.29 11.91
N GLU A 674 19.23 -23.41 11.54
CA GLU A 674 19.44 -23.01 10.15
C GLU A 674 20.90 -22.61 9.91
N VAL A 675 21.31 -22.70 8.64
CA VAL A 675 22.61 -22.20 8.17
C VAL A 675 22.38 -21.05 7.20
N GLN A 676 22.77 -19.85 7.58
CA GLN A 676 22.70 -18.64 6.79
C GLN A 676 24.01 -18.38 6.06
N ILE A 677 23.98 -18.18 4.75
CA ILE A 677 25.16 -18.07 3.89
C ILE A 677 25.08 -16.78 3.09
N ASN A 678 26.14 -15.94 3.21
CA ASN A 678 26.35 -14.78 2.35
C ASN A 678 27.50 -15.09 1.38
N VAL A 679 27.32 -14.72 0.11
CA VAL A 679 28.21 -15.12 -0.97
C VAL A 679 28.99 -13.94 -1.51
N LYS A 680 30.25 -14.17 -1.90
CA LYS A 680 31.08 -13.18 -2.56
C LYS A 680 30.42 -12.68 -3.86
N ALA A 681 30.61 -11.42 -4.17
CA ALA A 681 30.07 -10.80 -5.38
C ALA A 681 30.32 -11.66 -6.62
N ASN A 682 29.28 -11.83 -7.46
CA ASN A 682 29.28 -12.62 -8.70
C ASN A 682 29.50 -14.14 -8.56
N LYS A 683 29.40 -14.72 -7.35
CA LYS A 683 29.56 -16.17 -7.12
C LYS A 683 28.25 -16.88 -6.79
N GLU A 684 27.13 -16.15 -6.72
CA GLU A 684 25.82 -16.68 -6.31
C GLU A 684 25.34 -17.85 -7.16
N ALA A 685 25.42 -17.77 -8.48
CA ALA A 685 24.97 -18.84 -9.39
C ALA A 685 25.72 -20.15 -9.19
N ILE A 686 27.04 -20.07 -8.98
CA ILE A 686 27.87 -21.26 -8.74
C ILE A 686 27.55 -21.84 -7.35
N CYS A 687 27.42 -20.98 -6.34
CA CYS A 687 27.07 -21.38 -5.00
C CYS A 687 25.70 -22.07 -4.97
N LYS A 688 24.71 -21.48 -5.64
CA LYS A 688 23.36 -22.04 -5.80
C LYS A 688 23.38 -23.45 -6.42
N GLN A 689 24.16 -23.64 -7.48
CA GLN A 689 24.28 -24.95 -8.14
C GLN A 689 24.88 -26.00 -7.21
N LYS A 690 25.95 -25.64 -6.49
CA LYS A 690 26.61 -26.54 -5.54
C LYS A 690 25.72 -26.89 -4.35
N LEU A 691 25.06 -25.89 -3.78
CA LEU A 691 24.13 -26.11 -2.66
C LEU A 691 22.94 -26.99 -3.07
N LYS A 692 22.36 -26.73 -4.25
CA LYS A 692 21.29 -27.58 -4.76
C LYS A 692 21.73 -29.03 -4.94
N ALA A 693 22.93 -29.27 -5.49
CA ALA A 693 23.47 -30.60 -5.65
C ALA A 693 23.68 -31.31 -4.29
N TRP A 694 24.27 -30.62 -3.32
CA TRP A 694 24.48 -31.13 -1.96
C TRP A 694 23.15 -31.47 -1.27
N VAL A 695 22.17 -30.55 -1.30
CA VAL A 695 20.84 -30.80 -0.70
C VAL A 695 20.11 -31.93 -1.41
N GLN A 696 20.21 -32.04 -2.73
CA GLN A 696 19.59 -33.12 -3.50
C GLN A 696 20.19 -34.49 -3.11
N GLU A 697 21.49 -34.55 -2.95
CA GLU A 697 22.17 -35.80 -2.50
C GLU A 697 21.74 -36.19 -1.08
N ALA A 698 21.70 -35.21 -0.14
CA ALA A 698 21.25 -35.44 1.22
C ALA A 698 19.78 -35.91 1.27
N ASN A 699 18.91 -35.26 0.48
CA ASN A 699 17.50 -35.64 0.39
C ASN A 699 17.30 -37.03 -0.19
N LEU A 700 17.99 -37.37 -1.27
CA LEU A 700 17.92 -38.73 -1.86
C LEU A 700 18.37 -39.83 -0.87
N LYS A 701 19.44 -39.60 -0.12
CA LYS A 701 19.88 -40.47 0.93
C LYS A 701 18.83 -40.63 2.03
N PHE A 702 18.24 -39.57 2.47
CA PHE A 702 17.19 -39.57 3.48
C PHE A 702 15.93 -40.31 2.98
N GLN A 703 15.46 -40.00 1.77
CA GLN A 703 14.33 -40.69 1.13
C GLN A 703 14.54 -42.17 0.98
N SER A 704 15.75 -42.61 0.62
CA SER A 704 16.09 -44.04 0.53
C SER A 704 16.06 -44.72 1.90
N THR A 705 16.34 -44.01 2.98
CA THR A 705 16.31 -44.53 4.35
C THR A 705 14.89 -44.57 4.92
N THR A 706 14.09 -43.58 4.61
CA THR A 706 12.71 -43.45 5.12
C THR A 706 11.68 -44.19 4.26
N GLY A 707 12.01 -44.48 3.01
CA GLY A 707 11.07 -45.07 2.04
C GLY A 707 9.99 -44.11 1.55
N ASN A 708 10.12 -42.80 1.82
CA ASN A 708 9.16 -41.77 1.43
C ASN A 708 9.81 -40.79 0.45
N GLU A 709 9.49 -40.92 -0.85
CA GLU A 709 10.06 -40.11 -1.93
C GLU A 709 9.68 -38.62 -1.83
N ASN A 710 8.65 -38.26 -1.10
CA ASN A 710 8.17 -36.88 -0.97
C ASN A 710 8.78 -36.13 0.22
N GLN A 711 9.51 -36.81 1.11
CA GLN A 711 10.06 -36.21 2.30
C GLN A 711 11.45 -35.62 2.05
N LEU A 712 11.64 -34.37 2.40
CA LEU A 712 12.89 -33.63 2.19
C LEU A 712 13.61 -33.44 3.53
N LEU A 713 14.87 -33.85 3.64
CA LEU A 713 15.68 -33.57 4.84
C LEU A 713 16.01 -32.07 4.95
N TYR A 714 16.41 -31.44 3.84
CA TYR A 714 16.80 -30.05 3.79
C TYR A 714 16.08 -29.29 2.67
N VAL A 715 15.80 -28.03 2.93
CA VAL A 715 15.29 -27.07 1.94
C VAL A 715 16.24 -25.86 1.89
N ILE A 716 16.47 -25.35 0.68
CA ILE A 716 17.21 -24.11 0.45
C ILE A 716 16.24 -22.98 0.15
N LYS A 717 16.24 -21.96 0.98
CA LYS A 717 15.65 -20.67 0.67
C LYS A 717 16.71 -19.81 -0.02
N CYS A 718 16.46 -19.41 -1.26
CA CYS A 718 17.34 -18.56 -2.03
C CYS A 718 16.74 -17.16 -2.11
N ASN A 719 17.46 -16.17 -1.59
CA ASN A 719 16.97 -14.79 -1.55
C ASN A 719 16.76 -14.20 -2.95
N SER A 720 17.60 -14.55 -3.92
CA SER A 720 17.42 -14.10 -5.31
C SER A 720 16.16 -14.69 -5.96
N ASP A 721 15.77 -15.91 -5.62
CA ASP A 721 14.52 -16.51 -6.11
C ASP A 721 13.30 -15.83 -5.47
N GLU A 722 13.38 -15.49 -4.19
CA GLU A 722 12.35 -14.74 -3.49
C GLU A 722 12.22 -13.32 -4.05
N ILE A 723 13.35 -12.65 -4.26
CA ILE A 723 13.41 -11.36 -4.96
C ILE A 723 12.81 -11.47 -6.37
N ALA A 724 13.11 -12.53 -7.12
CA ALA A 724 12.56 -12.72 -8.46
C ALA A 724 11.03 -12.91 -8.43
N LYS A 725 10.50 -13.71 -7.50
CA LYS A 725 9.05 -13.89 -7.31
C LYS A 725 8.35 -12.58 -6.94
N GLN A 726 8.92 -11.81 -6.03
CA GLN A 726 8.33 -10.55 -5.58
C GLN A 726 8.64 -9.37 -6.51
N SER A 727 9.66 -9.47 -7.38
CA SER A 727 10.13 -8.36 -8.22
C SER A 727 9.06 -7.81 -9.15
N LEU A 728 8.21 -8.67 -9.70
CA LEU A 728 7.12 -8.25 -10.59
C LEU A 728 6.12 -7.36 -9.85
N TYR A 729 5.72 -7.76 -8.65
CA TYR A 729 4.81 -7.02 -7.79
C TYR A 729 5.42 -5.67 -7.36
N ILE A 730 6.68 -5.70 -6.90
CA ILE A 730 7.39 -4.50 -6.45
C ILE A 730 7.57 -3.51 -7.59
N ARG A 731 8.05 -3.95 -8.77
CA ARG A 731 8.19 -3.09 -9.97
C ARG A 731 6.86 -2.47 -10.38
N THR A 732 5.80 -3.23 -10.30
CA THR A 732 4.45 -2.78 -10.62
C THR A 732 3.99 -1.65 -9.70
N SER A 733 4.13 -1.83 -8.40
CA SER A 733 3.82 -0.80 -7.41
C SER A 733 4.65 0.47 -7.67
N GLN A 734 5.94 0.32 -7.97
CA GLN A 734 6.81 1.45 -8.31
C GLN A 734 6.36 2.20 -9.56
N ILE A 735 6.03 1.50 -10.64
CA ILE A 735 5.59 2.14 -11.90
C ILE A 735 4.40 3.05 -11.66
N ILE A 736 3.47 2.64 -10.83
CA ILE A 736 2.27 3.43 -10.56
C ILE A 736 2.57 4.64 -9.68
N MET A 737 3.37 4.46 -8.64
CA MET A 737 3.78 5.58 -7.80
C MET A 737 4.60 6.60 -8.62
N TYR A 738 5.48 6.15 -9.52
CA TYR A 738 6.17 7.03 -10.46
C TYR A 738 5.21 7.70 -11.45
N THR A 739 4.18 6.99 -11.91
CA THR A 739 3.15 7.58 -12.78
C THR A 739 2.41 8.69 -12.06
N ILE A 740 1.98 8.47 -10.82
CA ILE A 740 1.32 9.49 -9.98
C ILE A 740 2.27 10.68 -9.75
N SER A 741 3.53 10.43 -9.39
CA SER A 741 4.54 11.48 -9.21
C SER A 741 4.79 12.27 -10.51
N GLY A 742 4.87 11.58 -11.64
CA GLY A 742 4.99 12.20 -12.96
C GLY A 742 3.79 13.09 -13.32
N ILE A 743 2.59 12.64 -13.00
CA ILE A 743 1.37 13.42 -13.18
C ILE A 743 1.39 14.70 -12.31
N LEU A 744 1.86 14.62 -11.08
CA LEU A 744 1.98 15.79 -10.19
C LEU A 744 3.01 16.80 -10.70
N ILE A 745 4.16 16.33 -11.18
CA ILE A 745 5.15 17.17 -11.86
C ILE A 745 4.52 17.82 -13.11
N PHE A 746 3.81 17.04 -13.92
CA PHE A 746 3.12 17.56 -15.11
C PHE A 746 2.10 18.66 -14.77
N MET A 747 1.38 18.55 -13.65
CA MET A 747 0.48 19.60 -13.17
C MET A 747 1.22 20.89 -12.80
N GLY A 748 2.37 20.78 -12.14
CA GLY A 748 3.26 21.92 -11.89
C GLY A 748 3.68 22.61 -13.20
N LEU A 749 4.07 21.83 -14.20
CA LEU A 749 4.47 22.32 -15.51
C LEU A 749 3.31 22.93 -16.30
N LEU A 750 2.09 22.38 -16.20
CA LEU A 750 0.88 22.99 -16.76
C LEU A 750 0.59 24.37 -16.15
N ASN A 751 0.83 24.51 -14.84
CA ASN A 751 0.70 25.80 -14.18
C ASN A 751 1.70 26.83 -14.76
N TYR A 752 2.95 26.43 -14.97
CA TYR A 752 3.95 27.27 -15.61
C TYR A 752 3.54 27.68 -17.05
N PHE A 753 3.11 26.70 -17.85
CA PHE A 753 2.62 26.93 -19.22
C PHE A 753 1.44 27.94 -19.23
N SER A 754 0.46 27.70 -18.39
CA SER A 754 -0.73 28.55 -18.26
C SER A 754 -0.38 29.98 -17.88
N THR A 755 0.44 30.12 -16.84
CA THR A 755 0.83 31.43 -16.31
C THR A 755 1.64 32.23 -17.33
N THR A 756 2.65 31.59 -17.96
CA THR A 756 3.49 32.26 -18.95
C THR A 756 2.69 32.65 -20.19
N SER A 757 1.85 31.74 -20.70
CA SER A 757 0.96 32.01 -21.83
C SER A 757 0.00 33.18 -21.55
N THR A 758 -0.63 33.18 -20.39
CA THR A 758 -1.56 34.25 -20.00
C THR A 758 -0.83 35.59 -19.82
N ASN A 759 0.35 35.60 -19.21
CA ASN A 759 1.18 36.80 -19.08
C ASN A 759 1.55 37.40 -20.45
N ILE A 760 1.92 36.56 -21.42
CA ILE A 760 2.24 37.03 -22.77
C ILE A 760 1.01 37.66 -23.45
N ILE A 761 -0.16 37.00 -23.31
CA ILE A 761 -1.43 37.52 -23.89
C ILE A 761 -1.82 38.86 -23.28
N ILE A 762 -1.74 39.03 -21.99
CA ILE A 762 -2.12 40.25 -21.28
C ILE A 762 -1.18 41.41 -21.70
N ARG A 763 0.10 41.14 -21.89
CA ARG A 763 1.13 42.13 -22.21
C ARG A 763 1.28 42.42 -23.72
N GLN A 764 0.39 41.93 -24.58
CA GLN A 764 0.48 42.11 -26.06
C GLN A 764 0.53 43.62 -26.45
N ARG A 765 -0.20 44.46 -25.74
CA ARG A 765 -0.18 45.93 -25.98
C ARG A 765 1.18 46.54 -25.64
N GLU A 766 1.78 46.21 -24.51
CA GLU A 766 3.13 46.66 -24.15
C GLU A 766 4.15 46.22 -25.20
N PHE A 767 4.06 44.98 -25.70
CA PHE A 767 4.95 44.48 -26.75
C PHE A 767 4.76 45.19 -28.07
N SER A 768 3.53 45.58 -28.42
CA SER A 768 3.23 46.39 -29.61
C SER A 768 3.81 47.78 -29.51
N ILE A 769 3.72 48.45 -28.34
CA ILE A 769 4.32 49.74 -28.06
C ILE A 769 5.85 49.66 -28.15
N MET A 770 6.49 48.66 -27.54
CA MET A 770 7.94 48.44 -27.60
C MET A 770 8.43 48.27 -29.05
N ARG A 771 7.65 47.54 -29.88
CA ARG A 771 7.96 47.38 -31.30
C ARG A 771 7.80 48.67 -32.08
N SER A 772 6.81 49.49 -31.74
CA SER A 772 6.63 50.85 -32.38
C SER A 772 7.78 51.80 -32.05
N ILE A 773 8.44 51.65 -30.89
CA ILE A 773 9.62 52.41 -30.47
C ILE A 773 10.93 51.87 -31.06
N GLY A 774 10.88 50.78 -31.88
CA GLY A 774 12.06 50.25 -32.59
C GLY A 774 12.61 48.93 -32.04
N MET A 775 11.95 48.26 -31.07
CA MET A 775 12.39 46.92 -30.59
C MET A 775 12.18 45.88 -31.69
N THR A 776 13.23 45.20 -32.06
CA THR A 776 13.13 44.10 -33.05
C THR A 776 12.46 42.88 -32.41
N GLN A 777 11.89 42.03 -33.29
CA GLN A 777 11.24 40.80 -32.82
C GLN A 777 12.23 39.83 -32.14
N GLY A 778 13.45 39.75 -32.64
CA GLY A 778 14.51 38.94 -32.02
C GLY A 778 14.89 39.43 -30.62
N MET A 779 14.85 40.77 -30.39
CA MET A 779 15.08 41.35 -29.05
C MET A 779 13.92 41.04 -28.09
N LEU A 780 12.67 41.12 -28.57
CA LEU A 780 11.48 40.77 -27.78
C LEU A 780 11.50 39.27 -27.40
N ARG A 781 11.82 38.40 -28.38
CA ARG A 781 11.95 36.95 -28.12
C ARG A 781 13.04 36.64 -27.09
N LYS A 782 14.22 37.24 -27.19
CA LYS A 782 15.29 37.06 -26.19
C LYS A 782 14.87 37.55 -24.82
N MET A 783 14.16 38.67 -24.73
CA MET A 783 13.65 39.23 -23.47
C MET A 783 12.70 38.23 -22.78
N LEU A 784 11.73 37.67 -23.50
CA LEU A 784 10.78 36.68 -22.95
C LEU A 784 11.48 35.39 -22.55
N ILE A 785 12.48 34.90 -23.29
CA ILE A 785 13.28 33.74 -22.90
C ILE A 785 14.05 34.03 -21.61
N TYR A 786 14.67 35.21 -21.47
CA TYR A 786 15.35 35.60 -20.23
C TYR A 786 14.40 35.70 -19.03
N GLU A 787 13.17 36.25 -19.22
CA GLU A 787 12.13 36.21 -18.19
C GLU A 787 11.84 34.74 -17.78
N GLY A 788 11.69 33.83 -18.73
CA GLY A 788 11.51 32.40 -18.49
C GLY A 788 12.67 31.76 -17.69
N ILE A 789 13.91 32.06 -18.06
CA ILE A 789 15.11 31.55 -17.36
C ILE A 789 15.16 32.02 -15.90
N ILE A 790 14.76 33.28 -15.64
CA ILE A 790 14.70 33.79 -14.27
C ILE A 790 13.61 33.08 -13.46
N TYR A 791 12.45 32.73 -14.05
CA TYR A 791 11.43 31.91 -13.41
C TYR A 791 11.96 30.52 -13.07
N VAL A 792 12.64 29.84 -14.00
CA VAL A 792 13.25 28.52 -13.78
C VAL A 792 14.27 28.59 -12.66
N GLY A 793 15.18 29.58 -12.69
CA GLY A 793 16.18 29.78 -11.64
C GLY A 793 15.56 30.03 -10.27
N GLY A 794 14.47 30.79 -10.20
CA GLY A 794 13.74 31.04 -8.96
C GLY A 794 13.09 29.77 -8.41
N VAL A 795 12.47 28.94 -9.26
CA VAL A 795 11.87 27.66 -8.89
C VAL A 795 12.93 26.69 -8.37
N LEU A 796 14.04 26.57 -9.11
CA LEU A 796 15.16 25.71 -8.70
C LEU A 796 15.76 26.16 -7.36
N GLY A 797 15.92 27.46 -7.15
CA GLY A 797 16.38 28.00 -5.87
C GLY A 797 15.45 27.63 -4.71
N LEU A 798 14.14 27.69 -4.90
CA LEU A 798 13.17 27.27 -3.88
C LEU A 798 13.17 25.77 -3.67
N LEU A 799 13.24 24.96 -4.72
CA LEU A 799 13.33 23.49 -4.62
C LEU A 799 14.58 23.07 -3.85
N LEU A 800 15.73 23.67 -4.16
CA LEU A 800 16.99 23.33 -3.49
C LEU A 800 17.03 23.80 -2.02
N ILE A 801 16.40 24.89 -1.65
CA ILE A 801 16.46 25.43 -0.28
C ILE A 801 15.26 24.92 0.53
N ILE A 802 14.04 25.32 0.16
CA ILE A 802 12.83 24.99 0.94
C ILE A 802 12.42 23.54 0.69
N GLY A 803 12.50 23.07 -0.55
CA GLY A 803 12.19 21.69 -0.92
C GLY A 803 13.09 20.69 -0.17
N SER A 804 14.40 20.96 -0.10
CA SER A 804 15.31 20.07 0.66
C SER A 804 15.00 20.03 2.17
N ILE A 805 14.50 21.12 2.75
CA ILE A 805 14.08 21.15 4.15
C ILE A 805 12.82 20.30 4.35
N ILE A 806 11.81 20.47 3.49
CA ILE A 806 10.56 19.68 3.53
C ILE A 806 10.88 18.20 3.32
N MET A 807 11.72 17.90 2.33
CA MET A 807 12.18 16.53 2.05
C MET A 807 12.89 15.92 3.27
N GLY A 808 13.76 16.68 3.95
CA GLY A 808 14.44 16.26 5.16
C GLY A 808 13.47 15.89 6.29
N ILE A 809 12.41 16.68 6.50
CA ILE A 809 11.37 16.41 7.50
C ILE A 809 10.61 15.11 7.15
N VAL A 810 10.19 14.96 5.89
CA VAL A 810 9.46 13.76 5.44
C VAL A 810 10.34 12.52 5.57
N VAL A 811 11.61 12.60 5.16
CA VAL A 811 12.60 11.51 5.30
C VAL A 811 12.83 11.15 6.76
N TYR A 812 12.91 12.14 7.65
CA TYR A 812 13.04 11.89 9.09
C TYR A 812 11.84 11.10 9.64
N ILE A 813 10.61 11.51 9.30
CA ILE A 813 9.39 10.81 9.72
C ILE A 813 9.36 9.37 9.15
N LEU A 814 9.68 9.20 7.86
CA LEU A 814 9.67 7.87 7.22
C LEU A 814 10.73 6.93 7.80
N LYS A 815 11.92 7.43 8.14
CA LYS A 815 12.96 6.62 8.79
C LYS A 815 12.60 6.15 10.20
N GLN A 816 11.75 6.88 10.91
CA GLN A 816 11.26 6.45 12.22
C GLN A 816 10.20 5.35 12.11
N ASN A 817 9.36 5.42 11.07
CA ASN A 817 8.22 4.50 10.91
C ASN A 817 8.53 3.29 10.00
N ILE A 818 9.58 3.35 9.16
CA ILE A 818 9.89 2.30 8.17
C ILE A 818 11.36 1.94 8.28
N GLU A 819 11.66 0.82 8.91
CA GLU A 819 13.03 0.37 9.19
C GLU A 819 13.89 0.14 7.94
N TYR A 820 13.28 -0.34 6.85
CA TYR A 820 13.97 -0.59 5.59
C TYR A 820 14.00 0.62 4.66
N PHE A 821 13.61 1.81 5.15
CA PHE A 821 13.62 3.03 4.36
C PHE A 821 15.05 3.44 3.99
N VAL A 822 15.31 3.58 2.67
CA VAL A 822 16.59 4.05 2.12
C VAL A 822 16.37 5.38 1.41
N PHE A 823 17.00 6.43 1.90
CA PHE A 823 16.92 7.73 1.24
C PHE A 823 17.78 7.77 -0.03
N GLN A 824 17.16 8.11 -1.15
CA GLN A 824 17.83 8.41 -2.42
C GLN A 824 17.31 9.74 -2.95
N TYR A 825 18.20 10.70 -3.13
CA TYR A 825 17.83 12.01 -3.68
C TYR A 825 17.30 11.85 -5.13
N PRO A 826 16.17 12.49 -5.50
CA PRO A 826 15.51 12.26 -6.80
C PRO A 826 16.16 13.10 -7.93
N PHE A 827 17.46 12.92 -8.19
CA PHE A 827 18.19 13.67 -9.23
C PHE A 827 17.57 13.56 -10.63
N GLU A 828 17.09 12.37 -10.98
CA GLU A 828 16.43 12.12 -12.27
C GLU A 828 15.18 12.96 -12.45
N GLY A 829 14.33 13.01 -11.42
CA GLY A 829 13.12 13.83 -11.40
C GLY A 829 13.42 15.32 -11.48
N LEU A 830 14.43 15.78 -10.73
CA LEU A 830 14.87 17.17 -10.75
C LEU A 830 15.42 17.55 -12.14
N LEU A 831 16.24 16.72 -12.73
CA LEU A 831 16.80 16.95 -14.08
C LEU A 831 15.68 16.96 -15.14
N CYS A 832 14.70 16.08 -15.05
CA CYS A 832 13.53 16.07 -15.91
C CYS A 832 12.75 17.40 -15.82
N ILE A 833 12.49 17.91 -14.60
CA ILE A 833 11.84 19.19 -14.38
C ILE A 833 12.63 20.33 -15.04
N ILE A 834 13.96 20.38 -14.85
CA ILE A 834 14.84 21.40 -15.44
C ILE A 834 14.76 21.36 -16.97
N CYS A 835 14.88 20.19 -17.57
CA CYS A 835 14.85 20.02 -19.03
C CYS A 835 13.50 20.49 -19.61
N ILE A 836 12.38 20.05 -19.03
CA ILE A 836 11.05 20.40 -19.54
C ILE A 836 10.76 21.88 -19.35
N MET A 837 11.10 22.45 -18.18
CA MET A 837 10.92 23.88 -17.95
C MET A 837 11.77 24.72 -18.90
N SER A 838 13.03 24.37 -19.14
CA SER A 838 13.91 25.04 -20.08
C SER A 838 13.37 24.96 -21.51
N PHE A 839 12.83 23.81 -21.91
CA PHE A 839 12.17 23.61 -23.20
C PHE A 839 10.93 24.50 -23.35
N LEU A 840 10.08 24.58 -22.33
CA LEU A 840 8.89 25.43 -22.30
C LEU A 840 9.26 26.92 -22.35
N CYS A 841 10.36 27.34 -21.70
CA CYS A 841 10.86 28.71 -21.76
C CYS A 841 11.14 29.19 -23.19
N VAL A 842 11.58 28.29 -24.06
CA VAL A 842 11.88 28.62 -25.46
C VAL A 842 10.62 28.49 -26.34
N ILE A 843 9.82 27.46 -26.14
CA ILE A 843 8.68 27.17 -27.03
C ILE A 843 7.51 28.15 -26.82
N ILE A 844 7.16 28.45 -25.59
CA ILE A 844 5.99 29.31 -25.32
C ILE A 844 6.13 30.68 -25.98
N PRO A 845 7.23 31.46 -25.78
CA PRO A 845 7.42 32.73 -26.48
C PRO A 845 7.35 32.60 -27.99
N ASN A 846 7.92 31.54 -28.56
CA ASN A 846 7.92 31.30 -29.98
C ASN A 846 6.52 31.14 -30.56
N ILE A 847 5.70 30.27 -29.95
CA ILE A 847 4.34 30.02 -30.41
C ILE A 847 3.52 31.32 -30.35
N PHE A 848 3.59 32.03 -29.25
CA PHE A 848 2.75 33.22 -29.05
C PHE A 848 3.22 34.39 -29.90
N LEU A 849 4.53 34.62 -30.10
CA LEU A 849 5.05 35.64 -30.97
C LEU A 849 4.71 35.38 -32.43
N HIS A 850 4.81 34.15 -32.90
CA HIS A 850 4.41 33.77 -34.27
C HIS A 850 2.91 33.96 -34.50
N LYS A 851 2.06 33.68 -33.50
CA LYS A 851 0.63 33.97 -33.56
C LYS A 851 0.34 35.48 -33.58
N MET A 852 1.16 36.24 -32.87
CA MET A 852 1.07 37.72 -32.91
C MET A 852 1.42 38.32 -34.32
N GLU A 853 2.25 37.71 -35.13
CA GLU A 853 2.65 38.19 -36.45
C GLU A 853 1.52 38.17 -37.47
N ARG A 854 0.60 37.24 -37.34
CA ARG A 854 -0.52 37.07 -38.29
C ARG A 854 -1.50 38.24 -38.26
N ASN A 855 -1.48 39.14 -37.23
CA ASN A 855 -2.34 40.30 -37.09
C ASN A 855 -1.52 41.60 -37.26
N SER A 856 -2.00 42.62 -37.99
CA SER A 856 -1.30 43.87 -38.22
C SER A 856 -1.11 44.65 -36.88
N LEU A 857 -0.02 45.45 -36.77
CA LEU A 857 0.31 46.25 -35.60
C LEU A 857 -0.83 47.24 -35.27
N ILE A 858 -1.46 47.80 -36.27
CA ILE A 858 -2.54 48.81 -36.16
C ILE A 858 -3.83 48.15 -35.65
N GLU A 859 -4.17 46.98 -36.14
CA GLU A 859 -5.30 46.19 -35.64
C GLU A 859 -5.20 45.82 -34.18
N ARG A 860 -4.01 45.57 -33.68
CA ARG A 860 -3.76 45.19 -32.28
C ARG A 860 -3.93 46.37 -31.32
N ILE A 861 -3.49 47.56 -31.73
CA ILE A 861 -3.67 48.77 -30.94
C ILE A 861 -5.15 49.20 -30.93
N LYS A 862 -5.89 48.97 -32.05
CA LYS A 862 -7.32 49.27 -32.18
C LYS A 862 -8.24 48.25 -31.49
N LYS A 863 -7.87 46.97 -31.39
CA LYS A 863 -8.72 45.92 -30.89
C LYS A 863 -9.06 46.01 -29.39
N GLU A 864 -8.40 46.92 -28.67
CA GLU A 864 -8.59 47.16 -27.24
C GLU A 864 -9.14 48.58 -26.91
N ARG A 865 -9.52 49.38 -27.91
CA ARG A 865 -10.38 50.50 -27.70
C ARG A 865 -11.84 50.06 -27.76
#